data_1e0bbf040da34bdb94d23e074359bbf8
#
_entry.id   1e0bbf040da34bdb94d23e074359bbf8
#
_cell.length_a   1.000
_cell.length_b   1.000
_cell.length_c   1.000
_cell.angle_alpha   90.00
_cell.angle_beta   90.00
_cell.angle_gamma   90.00
#
_symmetry.space_group_name_H-M   'P 1'
#
loop_
_entity.id
_entity.type
_entity.pdbx_description
1 polymer ?
#
loop_
_entity_poly.entity_id
_entity_poly.type
_entity_poly.pdbx_seq_one_letter_code
_entity_poly.pdbx_strand_id
1 'polypeptide(L)'
;MAGSPSPPAKPSGVLKLWQRRLYRILLIPLGVMAANAIFLVAFTRDTAFFYAMLLTHLVLGVAIAIPFFVFAVTHAKRMIRMWNKRAKYAGLAIFTLAVICVSTGLFLTFRGATIPNRFIWIAHVAAVPLALVAFILHRRAHTHQLQFKRLYAWGAAVAVFLGAMGLASKLEKPPKRIVNMNGDTVFFPSSSETFDQGLLNGYKLAANEYCKECHPDSFHQWERSAHRFSSFNNPFYRKSVELMADEVGRERTKWCSGCHDPVVLFTGQMGAATQAKFSYDSWEAQQGLTCMSCHSIAEIKDVSGNGSYVIEESKQYPFAFSKNETLRALNRLLIRMEPSLHRKTFLKPFHKTPEFCSSCHKVALIPALNDYHWIRGQNHYDTWYDSGVSGRAVRSFYDPPEAKACRDCHLPQFRSAEFGNRGGFVHDHLFPAANTALPFIRKDAETVARIQKFLQDKVLTVDVFAIRRGDDVVVLGEKPPEVAPGEVLDLEVVVRTRGVGHPFTNGTADSNETWVSLQGESAGRPFFESGVLDASGRLDPAADRLWAYAVDHEGEHMNRRQPQDIHTTLYSNQIGPGAARVVHYRMRVPPDARGAIELSAGVHYRKFTRDYTSFSLGAASPSLPVTTLASDTVVLPIKGTGRKAGSGKPETKRGNPDKPWLRWNDYAIGLFLQGDLKGAARAWTRVAELAPDKPDGPLNRARAEIAEGRLADATTSLAQAERIRPGWGKTAFFRSIVARDEGRLDDAERDLRAVLAKFPLDRVAWNNLGGVLWLGGRFREAVEAYGKTLAIDPEDLNAHYNLMRVYRAMGDRRQAEIHAAAYRKYKEDETGRAIAADLRRNDPWTNRESLPIHVHEEATPPPAAAPSWIASLGPKGYQTDFGYLTRSHAPIRREAVEPAGAPLRKKTSYAPAGTAPGSK
;
A
#
# COMPACT_ATOMS: atom_id res chain seq x y z
N MET A 1 -4.99 -52.33 92.21
CA MET A 1 -3.85 -51.62 91.59
C MET A 1 -4.20 -51.37 90.11
N ALA A 2 -4.61 -50.18 89.82
CA ALA A 2 -4.98 -49.85 88.45
C ALA A 2 -3.77 -49.25 87.75
N GLY A 3 -3.35 -49.89 86.64
CA GLY A 3 -2.20 -49.39 85.77
C GLY A 3 -2.60 -48.15 85.03
N SER A 4 -1.80 -47.09 85.17
CA SER A 4 -1.94 -45.86 84.44
C SER A 4 -1.67 -46.12 82.97
N PRO A 5 -2.42 -45.51 82.02
CA PRO A 5 -2.18 -45.70 80.59
C PRO A 5 -0.98 -44.93 80.19
N SER A 6 -0.10 -45.55 79.37
CA SER A 6 1.10 -44.98 78.78
C SER A 6 0.71 -43.79 77.90
N PRO A 7 1.53 -42.71 77.86
CA PRO A 7 1.22 -41.49 77.03
C PRO A 7 1.29 -41.91 75.55
N PRO A 8 0.43 -41.32 74.71
CA PRO A 8 0.38 -41.63 73.27
C PRO A 8 1.72 -41.29 72.64
N ALA A 9 2.26 -42.21 71.89
CA ALA A 9 3.50 -42.05 71.11
C ALA A 9 3.46 -40.78 70.25
N LYS A 10 4.43 -39.87 70.38
CA LYS A 10 4.59 -38.68 69.52
C LYS A 10 4.50 -39.10 68.07
N PRO A 11 3.64 -38.47 67.28
CA PRO A 11 3.52 -38.85 65.88
C PRO A 11 4.90 -38.75 65.21
N SER A 12 5.37 -39.90 64.65
CA SER A 12 6.61 -39.99 63.89
C SER A 12 6.55 -38.96 62.76
N GLY A 13 7.53 -38.05 62.71
CA GLY A 13 7.56 -36.90 61.81
C GLY A 13 7.19 -37.28 60.37
N VAL A 14 6.29 -36.56 59.74
CA VAL A 14 5.71 -36.79 58.44
C VAL A 14 6.74 -36.97 57.29
N LEU A 15 7.97 -36.48 57.46
CA LEU A 15 9.04 -36.60 56.48
C LEU A 15 10.20 -37.43 57.05
N LYS A 16 10.82 -38.33 56.25
CA LYS A 16 12.13 -38.98 56.55
C LYS A 16 13.22 -37.91 56.61
N LEU A 17 14.32 -38.20 57.27
CA LEU A 17 15.44 -37.25 57.42
C LEU A 17 15.98 -36.75 56.07
N TRP A 18 16.14 -37.60 55.07
CA TRP A 18 16.57 -37.22 53.74
C TRP A 18 15.51 -36.36 52.99
N GLN A 19 14.22 -36.64 53.19
CA GLN A 19 13.14 -35.82 52.63
C GLN A 19 13.08 -34.43 53.23
N ARG A 20 13.40 -34.30 54.54
CA ARG A 20 13.52 -32.98 55.20
C ARG A 20 14.71 -32.19 54.68
N ARG A 21 15.85 -32.88 54.43
CA ARG A 21 17.05 -32.25 53.80
C ARG A 21 16.71 -31.81 52.37
N LEU A 22 16.15 -32.68 51.55
CA LEU A 22 15.76 -32.37 50.14
C LEU A 22 14.75 -31.22 50.08
N TYR A 23 13.73 -31.21 50.96
CA TYR A 23 12.77 -30.11 51.03
C TYR A 23 13.45 -28.77 51.34
N ARG A 24 14.39 -28.74 52.28
CA ARG A 24 15.14 -27.49 52.61
C ARG A 24 16.01 -27.04 51.44
N ILE A 25 16.66 -27.98 50.75
CA ILE A 25 17.47 -27.70 49.56
C ILE A 25 16.62 -27.13 48.41
N LEU A 26 15.41 -27.67 48.18
CA LEU A 26 14.52 -27.22 47.12
C LEU A 26 13.84 -25.88 47.37
N LEU A 27 13.70 -25.47 48.66
CA LEU A 27 12.96 -24.26 49.01
C LEU A 27 13.59 -22.98 48.40
N ILE A 28 14.92 -22.84 48.44
CA ILE A 28 15.63 -21.67 47.91
C ILE A 28 15.54 -21.59 46.39
N PRO A 29 15.91 -22.64 45.61
CA PRO A 29 15.80 -22.62 44.17
C PRO A 29 14.36 -22.41 43.70
N LEU A 30 13.35 -22.98 44.36
CA LEU A 30 11.93 -22.74 44.01
C LEU A 30 11.54 -21.28 44.28
N GLY A 31 12.01 -20.67 45.37
CA GLY A 31 11.79 -19.26 45.67
C GLY A 31 12.41 -18.33 44.63
N VAL A 32 13.65 -18.63 44.24
CA VAL A 32 14.35 -17.89 43.18
C VAL A 32 13.62 -18.06 41.84
N MET A 33 13.20 -19.25 41.51
CA MET A 33 12.47 -19.53 40.29
C MET A 33 11.10 -18.83 40.26
N ALA A 34 10.37 -18.77 41.39
CA ALA A 34 9.13 -18.02 41.47
C ALA A 34 9.33 -16.52 41.29
N ALA A 35 10.38 -15.94 41.92
CA ALA A 35 10.71 -14.54 41.74
C ALA A 35 11.16 -14.24 40.31
N ASN A 36 11.95 -15.13 39.70
CA ASN A 36 12.36 -15.03 38.30
C ASN A 36 11.13 -15.10 37.35
N ALA A 37 10.19 -16.01 37.59
CA ALA A 37 8.96 -16.11 36.80
C ALA A 37 8.11 -14.83 36.87
N ILE A 38 7.98 -14.25 38.08
CA ILE A 38 7.28 -12.96 38.25
C ILE A 38 8.00 -11.85 37.47
N PHE A 39 9.34 -11.81 37.57
CA PHE A 39 10.13 -10.85 36.80
C PHE A 39 9.92 -10.98 35.28
N LEU A 40 10.00 -12.16 34.74
CA LEU A 40 9.83 -12.39 33.30
C LEU A 40 8.44 -11.94 32.78
N VAL A 41 7.40 -12.10 33.58
CA VAL A 41 6.05 -11.63 33.22
C VAL A 41 5.90 -10.12 33.37
N ALA A 42 6.47 -9.54 34.44
CA ALA A 42 6.28 -8.13 34.78
C ALA A 42 7.20 -7.18 34.01
N PHE A 43 8.40 -7.61 33.62
CA PHE A 43 9.46 -6.77 33.07
C PHE A 43 9.97 -7.28 31.72
N THR A 44 9.05 -7.55 30.78
CA THR A 44 9.42 -7.98 29.42
C THR A 44 10.10 -6.83 28.66
N ARG A 45 11.43 -6.82 28.61
CA ARG A 45 12.24 -5.82 27.90
C ARG A 45 13.37 -6.52 27.13
N ASP A 46 13.78 -5.92 26.03
CA ASP A 46 14.93 -6.36 25.23
C ASP A 46 16.24 -5.91 25.87
N THR A 47 16.69 -6.66 26.88
CA THR A 47 17.92 -6.41 27.65
C THR A 47 18.71 -7.69 27.83
N ALA A 48 20.05 -7.59 27.92
CA ALA A 48 20.93 -8.73 28.20
C ALA A 48 20.52 -9.40 29.52
N PHE A 49 20.16 -8.60 30.52
CA PHE A 49 19.71 -9.09 31.80
C PHE A 49 18.41 -9.92 31.67
N PHE A 50 17.42 -9.48 30.87
CA PHE A 50 16.19 -10.23 30.63
C PHE A 50 16.49 -11.61 30.02
N TYR A 51 17.37 -11.67 29.01
CA TYR A 51 17.76 -12.94 28.39
C TYR A 51 18.51 -13.86 29.35
N ALA A 52 19.37 -13.32 30.21
CA ALA A 52 20.01 -14.10 31.26
C ALA A 52 18.97 -14.68 32.23
N MET A 53 17.96 -13.90 32.61
CA MET A 53 16.87 -14.38 33.46
C MET A 53 16.01 -15.44 32.79
N LEU A 54 15.77 -15.30 31.47
CA LEU A 54 15.04 -16.29 30.67
C LEU A 54 15.78 -17.64 30.63
N LEU A 55 17.11 -17.62 30.42
CA LEU A 55 17.96 -18.81 30.48
C LEU A 55 18.01 -19.40 31.89
N THR A 56 18.11 -18.57 32.91
CA THR A 56 18.05 -18.99 34.31
C THR A 56 16.74 -19.70 34.62
N HIS A 57 15.62 -19.20 34.12
CA HIS A 57 14.33 -19.85 34.27
C HIS A 57 14.32 -21.27 33.69
N LEU A 58 14.85 -21.45 32.49
CA LEU A 58 14.92 -22.74 31.83
C LEU A 58 15.84 -23.71 32.60
N VAL A 59 17.06 -23.28 32.91
CA VAL A 59 18.08 -24.11 33.58
C VAL A 59 17.56 -24.54 34.96
N LEU A 60 17.07 -23.59 35.76
CA LEU A 60 16.50 -23.90 37.09
C LEU A 60 15.29 -24.79 37.00
N GLY A 61 14.40 -24.53 36.01
CA GLY A 61 13.18 -25.33 35.78
C GLY A 61 13.50 -26.78 35.55
N VAL A 62 14.46 -27.09 34.68
CA VAL A 62 14.93 -28.45 34.38
C VAL A 62 15.67 -29.04 35.59
N ALA A 63 16.57 -28.30 36.21
CA ALA A 63 17.37 -28.80 37.34
C ALA A 63 16.51 -29.13 38.58
N ILE A 64 15.47 -28.35 38.84
CA ILE A 64 14.56 -28.54 39.98
C ILE A 64 13.53 -29.65 39.71
N ALA A 65 13.13 -29.88 38.47
CA ALA A 65 12.04 -30.79 38.12
C ALA A 65 12.27 -32.21 38.66
N ILE A 66 13.43 -32.81 38.41
CA ILE A 66 13.75 -34.17 38.84
C ILE A 66 13.75 -34.33 40.39
N PRO A 67 14.54 -33.54 41.14
CA PRO A 67 14.51 -33.60 42.60
C PRO A 67 13.14 -33.34 43.22
N PHE A 68 12.40 -32.40 42.60
CA PHE A 68 11.01 -32.10 43.02
C PHE A 68 10.09 -33.31 42.83
N PHE A 69 10.08 -33.98 41.68
CA PHE A 69 9.25 -35.13 41.44
C PHE A 69 9.63 -36.32 42.34
N VAL A 70 10.91 -36.58 42.58
CA VAL A 70 11.37 -37.60 43.52
C VAL A 70 10.82 -37.29 44.92
N PHE A 71 10.91 -36.07 45.37
CA PHE A 71 10.32 -35.64 46.64
C PHE A 71 8.82 -35.80 46.64
N ALA A 72 8.12 -35.27 45.64
CA ALA A 72 6.66 -35.29 45.57
C ALA A 72 6.08 -36.72 45.54
N VAL A 73 6.59 -37.63 44.71
CA VAL A 73 6.15 -39.00 44.62
C VAL A 73 6.38 -39.79 45.93
N THR A 74 7.56 -39.65 46.50
CA THR A 74 7.89 -40.29 47.75
C THR A 74 7.14 -39.76 48.97
N HIS A 75 6.78 -38.47 48.91
CA HIS A 75 5.91 -37.82 49.88
C HIS A 75 4.47 -38.26 49.69
N ALA A 76 3.97 -38.27 48.46
CA ALA A 76 2.59 -38.65 48.09
C ALA A 76 2.27 -40.09 48.53
N LYS A 77 3.15 -41.05 48.32
CA LYS A 77 3.00 -42.45 48.74
C LYS A 77 2.69 -42.59 50.26
N ARG A 78 3.15 -41.64 51.09
CA ARG A 78 2.84 -41.60 52.50
C ARG A 78 1.54 -40.86 52.79
N MET A 79 1.28 -39.76 52.05
CA MET A 79 0.10 -38.93 52.25
C MET A 79 -1.23 -39.67 51.92
N ILE A 80 -1.21 -40.61 51.01
CA ILE A 80 -2.40 -41.41 50.62
C ILE A 80 -2.96 -42.16 51.86
N ARG A 81 -2.07 -42.51 52.81
CA ARG A 81 -2.47 -43.26 54.07
C ARG A 81 -2.85 -42.33 55.22
N MET A 82 -2.86 -40.98 55.00
CA MET A 82 -3.21 -40.07 56.09
C MET A 82 -4.69 -39.72 56.16
N TRP A 83 -5.22 -39.53 57.33
CA TRP A 83 -6.66 -39.31 57.64
C TRP A 83 -7.07 -37.85 57.29
N ASN A 84 -6.11 -36.89 57.15
CA ASN A 84 -6.44 -35.49 56.87
C ASN A 84 -6.79 -35.30 55.39
N LYS A 85 -8.06 -35.33 55.03
CA LYS A 85 -8.58 -35.19 53.69
C LYS A 85 -8.18 -33.84 53.06
N ARG A 86 -8.22 -32.73 53.78
CA ARG A 86 -7.87 -31.39 53.28
C ARG A 86 -6.39 -31.27 52.84
N ALA A 87 -5.48 -31.80 53.66
CA ALA A 87 -4.05 -31.85 53.33
C ALA A 87 -3.77 -32.76 52.12
N LYS A 88 -4.48 -33.91 52.03
CA LYS A 88 -4.37 -34.85 50.93
C LYS A 88 -4.76 -34.20 49.60
N TYR A 89 -5.94 -33.56 49.54
CA TYR A 89 -6.40 -32.95 48.28
C TYR A 89 -5.55 -31.74 47.90
N ALA A 90 -5.12 -30.90 48.82
CA ALA A 90 -4.23 -29.79 48.56
C ALA A 90 -2.84 -30.26 48.06
N GLY A 91 -2.30 -31.35 48.63
CA GLY A 91 -1.06 -31.98 48.17
C GLY A 91 -1.18 -32.59 46.77
N LEU A 92 -2.31 -33.22 46.44
CA LEU A 92 -2.59 -33.72 45.09
C LEU A 92 -2.69 -32.57 44.09
N ALA A 93 -3.36 -31.48 44.46
CA ALA A 93 -3.42 -30.30 43.60
C ALA A 93 -2.06 -29.69 43.29
N ILE A 94 -1.17 -29.61 44.31
CA ILE A 94 0.24 -29.16 44.06
C ILE A 94 0.94 -30.08 43.09
N PHE A 95 0.80 -31.41 43.26
CA PHE A 95 1.44 -32.36 42.36
C PHE A 95 0.94 -32.23 40.93
N THR A 96 -0.38 -32.18 40.75
CA THR A 96 -1.01 -32.04 39.42
C THR A 96 -0.60 -30.72 38.76
N LEU A 97 -0.62 -29.61 39.49
CA LEU A 97 -0.19 -28.29 38.96
C LEU A 97 1.30 -28.26 38.61
N ALA A 98 2.13 -28.95 39.38
CA ALA A 98 3.54 -29.05 39.04
C ALA A 98 3.79 -29.91 37.79
N VAL A 99 3.03 -31.03 37.63
CA VAL A 99 3.08 -31.80 36.37
C VAL A 99 2.64 -30.95 35.19
N ILE A 100 1.53 -30.20 35.32
CA ILE A 100 1.08 -29.27 34.27
C ILE A 100 2.17 -28.24 33.98
N CYS A 101 2.74 -27.61 35.01
CA CYS A 101 3.76 -26.57 34.84
C CYS A 101 5.00 -27.10 34.11
N VAL A 102 5.54 -28.27 34.52
CA VAL A 102 6.73 -28.86 33.90
C VAL A 102 6.43 -29.33 32.46
N SER A 103 5.31 -30.02 32.24
CA SER A 103 4.94 -30.52 30.89
C SER A 103 4.67 -29.37 29.93
N THR A 104 3.95 -28.33 30.36
CA THR A 104 3.73 -27.12 29.53
C THR A 104 5.00 -26.35 29.31
N GLY A 105 5.88 -26.21 30.30
CA GLY A 105 7.19 -25.56 30.16
C GLY A 105 8.08 -26.25 29.14
N LEU A 106 8.18 -27.58 29.21
CA LEU A 106 8.92 -28.38 28.22
C LEU A 106 8.32 -28.24 26.82
N PHE A 107 6.98 -28.30 26.70
CA PHE A 107 6.33 -28.08 25.41
C PHE A 107 6.65 -26.71 24.82
N LEU A 108 6.56 -25.65 25.63
CA LEU A 108 6.86 -24.28 25.20
C LEU A 108 8.34 -24.09 24.83
N THR A 109 9.25 -24.80 25.48
CA THR A 109 10.69 -24.77 25.13
C THR A 109 10.93 -25.28 23.71
N PHE A 110 10.27 -26.35 23.28
CA PHE A 110 10.43 -26.95 21.96
C PHE A 110 9.54 -26.31 20.89
N ARG A 111 8.27 -26.03 21.19
CA ARG A 111 7.28 -25.53 20.24
C ARG A 111 7.12 -24.02 20.26
N GLY A 112 7.68 -23.34 21.26
CA GLY A 112 7.62 -21.91 21.42
C GLY A 112 6.33 -21.38 22.07
N ALA A 113 6.45 -20.24 22.74
CA ALA A 113 5.34 -19.46 23.30
C ALA A 113 4.63 -18.61 22.22
N THR A 114 4.37 -19.22 21.07
CA THR A 114 3.77 -18.56 19.88
C THR A 114 2.26 -18.35 20.06
N ILE A 115 1.64 -17.57 19.17
CA ILE A 115 0.19 -17.30 19.22
C ILE A 115 -0.66 -18.59 19.23
N PRO A 116 -0.40 -19.61 18.38
CA PRO A 116 -1.11 -20.88 18.44
C PRO A 116 -1.02 -21.59 19.79
N ASN A 117 0.09 -21.41 20.49
CA ASN A 117 0.38 -22.06 21.77
C ASN A 117 -0.01 -21.19 22.99
N ARG A 118 -0.71 -20.07 22.77
CA ARG A 118 -1.06 -19.11 23.83
C ARG A 118 -1.83 -19.74 24.97
N PHE A 119 -2.69 -20.69 24.69
CA PHE A 119 -3.44 -21.40 25.75
C PHE A 119 -2.51 -22.20 26.66
N ILE A 120 -1.52 -22.88 26.09
CA ILE A 120 -0.50 -23.66 26.85
C ILE A 120 0.38 -22.70 27.68
N TRP A 121 0.73 -21.55 27.13
CA TRP A 121 1.46 -20.50 27.86
C TRP A 121 0.64 -19.98 29.03
N ILE A 122 -0.67 -19.71 28.86
CA ILE A 122 -1.56 -19.31 29.95
C ILE A 122 -1.63 -20.41 31.02
N ALA A 123 -1.75 -21.68 30.65
CA ALA A 123 -1.79 -22.80 31.58
C ALA A 123 -0.47 -22.91 32.37
N HIS A 124 0.69 -22.70 31.71
CA HIS A 124 2.01 -22.67 32.36
C HIS A 124 2.11 -21.55 33.41
N VAL A 125 1.75 -20.33 33.04
CA VAL A 125 1.82 -19.16 33.92
C VAL A 125 0.80 -19.26 35.07
N ALA A 126 -0.43 -19.72 34.80
CA ALA A 126 -1.49 -19.86 35.81
C ALA A 126 -1.23 -20.99 36.82
N ALA A 127 -0.53 -22.04 36.42
CA ALA A 127 -0.18 -23.16 37.29
C ALA A 127 0.64 -22.71 38.52
N VAL A 128 1.49 -21.70 38.39
CA VAL A 128 2.37 -21.22 39.46
C VAL A 128 1.58 -20.56 40.63
N PRO A 129 0.76 -19.53 40.44
CA PRO A 129 -0.02 -18.94 41.53
C PRO A 129 -1.03 -19.94 42.11
N LEU A 130 -1.63 -20.80 41.30
CA LEU A 130 -2.53 -21.84 41.80
C LEU A 130 -1.79 -22.85 42.69
N ALA A 131 -0.58 -23.27 42.30
CA ALA A 131 0.27 -24.15 43.12
C ALA A 131 0.70 -23.49 44.43
N LEU A 132 0.97 -22.16 44.43
CA LEU A 132 1.27 -21.40 45.64
C LEU A 132 0.07 -21.37 46.60
N VAL A 133 -1.14 -21.11 46.10
CA VAL A 133 -2.36 -21.15 46.90
C VAL A 133 -2.57 -22.56 47.47
N ALA A 134 -2.47 -23.60 46.64
CA ALA A 134 -2.57 -24.98 47.08
C ALA A 134 -1.49 -25.32 48.15
N PHE A 135 -0.26 -24.79 48.01
CA PHE A 135 0.80 -24.96 48.98
C PHE A 135 0.48 -24.30 50.34
N ILE A 136 -0.03 -23.11 50.33
CA ILE A 136 -0.50 -22.41 51.55
C ILE A 136 -1.60 -23.20 52.25
N LEU A 137 -2.60 -23.71 51.51
CA LEU A 137 -3.66 -24.54 52.02
C LEU A 137 -3.15 -25.85 52.59
N HIS A 138 -2.21 -26.50 51.90
CA HIS A 138 -1.56 -27.73 52.35
C HIS A 138 -0.82 -27.51 53.69
N ARG A 139 -0.03 -26.44 53.74
CA ARG A 139 0.69 -26.08 55.00
C ARG A 139 -0.26 -25.78 56.14
N ARG A 140 -1.31 -25.01 55.90
CA ARG A 140 -2.34 -24.67 56.87
C ARG A 140 -3.07 -25.90 57.41
N ALA A 141 -3.35 -26.88 56.56
CA ALA A 141 -4.00 -28.14 56.98
C ALA A 141 -3.10 -29.03 57.81
N HIS A 142 -1.74 -28.86 57.75
CA HIS A 142 -0.79 -29.69 58.50
C HIS A 142 -0.35 -29.12 59.84
N THR A 143 -0.21 -27.80 59.96
CA THR A 143 0.51 -27.18 61.09
C THR A 143 -0.36 -26.29 61.96
N HIS A 144 -1.62 -26.05 61.63
CA HIS A 144 -2.56 -25.11 62.30
C HIS A 144 -1.99 -23.73 62.59
N GLN A 145 -0.66 -23.55 62.47
CA GLN A 145 0.02 -22.26 62.64
C GLN A 145 0.84 -21.97 61.38
N LEU A 146 0.41 -20.95 60.62
CA LEU A 146 1.28 -20.29 59.64
C LEU A 146 2.27 -19.40 60.40
N GLN A 147 3.57 -19.65 60.24
CA GLN A 147 4.59 -18.75 60.78
C GLN A 147 4.63 -17.47 59.93
N PHE A 148 3.66 -16.58 60.17
CA PHE A 148 3.50 -15.32 59.43
C PHE A 148 4.77 -14.50 59.37
N LYS A 149 5.61 -14.45 60.41
CA LYS A 149 6.89 -13.75 60.42
C LYS A 149 7.84 -14.24 59.33
N ARG A 150 7.90 -15.56 59.07
CA ARG A 150 8.72 -16.13 57.99
C ARG A 150 8.10 -15.89 56.62
N LEU A 151 6.77 -15.94 56.50
CA LEU A 151 6.08 -15.63 55.26
C LEU A 151 6.27 -14.16 54.86
N TYR A 152 6.17 -13.24 55.82
CA TYR A 152 6.46 -11.82 55.58
C TYR A 152 7.94 -11.58 55.21
N ALA A 153 8.90 -12.23 55.89
CA ALA A 153 10.33 -12.13 55.55
C ALA A 153 10.61 -12.63 54.13
N TRP A 154 10.00 -13.74 53.70
CA TRP A 154 10.10 -14.23 52.32
C TRP A 154 9.43 -13.29 51.32
N GLY A 155 8.23 -12.79 51.65
CA GLY A 155 7.54 -11.82 50.80
C GLY A 155 8.33 -10.52 50.63
N ALA A 156 8.95 -10.00 51.71
CA ALA A 156 9.83 -8.84 51.66
C ALA A 156 11.10 -9.10 50.84
N ALA A 157 11.77 -10.26 51.02
CA ALA A 157 12.93 -10.62 50.22
C ALA A 157 12.63 -10.73 48.73
N VAL A 158 11.47 -11.31 48.37
CA VAL A 158 10.99 -11.36 46.98
C VAL A 158 10.71 -9.96 46.45
N ALA A 159 10.06 -9.09 47.22
CA ALA A 159 9.76 -7.73 46.82
C ALA A 159 11.02 -6.89 46.62
N VAL A 160 12.00 -7.00 47.51
CA VAL A 160 13.34 -6.35 47.36
C VAL A 160 14.07 -6.88 46.13
N PHE A 161 14.06 -8.20 45.93
CA PHE A 161 14.66 -8.81 44.75
C PHE A 161 14.02 -8.34 43.44
N LEU A 162 12.68 -8.31 43.37
CA LEU A 162 11.94 -7.80 42.21
C LEU A 162 12.20 -6.30 41.99
N GLY A 163 12.28 -5.53 43.07
CA GLY A 163 12.62 -4.10 43.01
C GLY A 163 14.03 -3.88 42.44
N ALA A 164 15.03 -4.65 42.92
CA ALA A 164 16.37 -4.60 42.39
C ALA A 164 16.46 -5.02 40.90
N MET A 165 15.74 -6.08 40.52
CA MET A 165 15.65 -6.52 39.11
C MET A 165 14.95 -5.50 38.24
N GLY A 166 13.86 -4.88 38.73
CA GLY A 166 13.16 -3.81 38.02
C GLY A 166 14.05 -2.57 37.83
N LEU A 167 14.85 -2.22 38.86
CA LEU A 167 15.82 -1.14 38.77
C LEU A 167 16.93 -1.45 37.77
N ALA A 168 17.52 -2.63 37.82
CA ALA A 168 18.52 -3.07 36.85
C ALA A 168 17.99 -3.00 35.41
N SER A 169 16.75 -3.44 35.19
CA SER A 169 16.09 -3.33 33.87
C SER A 169 15.86 -1.89 33.41
N LYS A 170 15.71 -0.92 34.33
CA LYS A 170 15.55 0.52 34.01
C LYS A 170 16.88 1.23 33.72
N LEU A 171 17.99 0.68 34.16
CA LEU A 171 19.33 1.29 33.95
C LEU A 171 19.76 1.21 32.48
N GLU A 172 19.31 0.21 31.74
CA GLU A 172 19.49 0.17 30.29
C GLU A 172 18.52 1.15 29.62
N LYS A 173 19.05 2.32 29.25
CA LYS A 173 18.26 3.33 28.51
C LYS A 173 18.14 2.91 27.05
N PRO A 174 16.93 3.01 26.44
CA PRO A 174 16.81 2.84 25.01
C PRO A 174 17.64 3.92 24.29
N PRO A 175 18.22 3.61 23.14
CA PRO A 175 18.90 4.61 22.33
C PRO A 175 17.92 5.74 22.00
N LYS A 176 18.42 6.99 21.99
CA LYS A 176 17.63 8.15 21.59
C LYS A 176 17.85 8.40 20.10
N ARG A 177 16.76 8.72 19.40
CA ARG A 177 16.84 9.19 18.02
C ARG A 177 17.64 10.49 17.97
N ILE A 178 18.57 10.57 17.05
CA ILE A 178 19.26 11.81 16.68
C ILE A 178 18.49 12.40 15.51
N VAL A 179 17.92 13.59 15.69
CA VAL A 179 17.21 14.32 14.65
C VAL A 179 18.17 15.34 14.05
N ASN A 180 18.42 15.27 12.76
CA ASN A 180 19.21 16.27 12.06
C ASN A 180 18.34 17.52 11.84
N MET A 181 18.67 18.58 12.56
CA MET A 181 17.95 19.87 12.48
C MET A 181 18.35 20.68 11.23
N ASN A 182 19.44 20.32 10.56
CA ASN A 182 20.01 21.09 9.43
C ASN A 182 19.50 20.62 8.05
N GLY A 183 18.63 19.64 8.00
CA GLY A 183 17.88 19.24 6.80
C GLY A 183 18.55 18.17 5.93
N ASP A 184 19.84 18.27 5.61
CA ASP A 184 20.49 17.33 4.70
C ASP A 184 21.21 16.22 5.46
N THR A 185 20.74 14.98 5.25
CA THR A 185 21.41 13.78 5.78
C THR A 185 22.48 13.28 4.82
N VAL A 186 23.36 12.40 5.28
CA VAL A 186 24.33 11.70 4.39
C VAL A 186 23.64 10.88 3.29
N PHE A 187 22.35 10.68 3.41
CA PHE A 187 21.51 9.92 2.48
C PHE A 187 20.77 10.81 1.46
N PHE A 188 20.84 12.14 1.61
CA PHE A 188 20.22 13.06 0.66
C PHE A 188 20.75 12.83 -0.77
N PRO A 189 19.89 12.87 -1.82
CA PRO A 189 18.51 13.34 -1.88
C PRO A 189 17.43 12.31 -1.57
N SER A 190 17.74 11.11 -1.05
CA SER A 190 16.73 10.24 -0.45
C SER A 190 16.15 10.89 0.82
N SER A 191 14.85 10.71 1.05
CA SER A 191 14.22 11.16 2.30
C SER A 191 14.42 10.19 3.47
N SER A 192 15.11 9.06 3.25
CA SER A 192 15.39 8.06 4.28
C SER A 192 16.43 8.54 5.28
N GLU A 193 16.31 8.10 6.51
CA GLU A 193 17.25 8.40 7.59
C GLU A 193 17.54 7.16 8.41
N THR A 194 18.73 7.11 9.05
CA THR A 194 19.00 6.16 10.11
C THR A 194 18.64 6.75 11.46
N PHE A 195 18.38 5.89 12.44
CA PHE A 195 17.93 6.30 13.77
C PHE A 195 18.96 7.17 14.52
N ASP A 196 20.23 6.92 14.29
CA ASP A 196 21.37 7.60 14.91
C ASP A 196 22.18 8.48 13.94
N GLN A 197 21.68 8.69 12.72
CA GLN A 197 22.32 9.41 11.61
C GLN A 197 23.63 8.76 11.12
N GLY A 198 23.97 7.56 11.60
CA GLY A 198 25.15 6.78 11.21
C GLY A 198 24.88 5.80 10.07
N LEU A 199 25.93 5.15 9.60
CA LEU A 199 25.84 4.05 8.64
C LEU A 199 25.47 2.75 9.36
N LEU A 200 24.80 1.83 8.64
CA LEU A 200 24.38 0.54 9.17
C LEU A 200 25.32 -0.58 8.72
N ASN A 201 25.30 -1.68 9.48
CA ASN A 201 26.02 -2.88 9.08
C ASN A 201 25.26 -3.63 7.96
N GLY A 202 25.86 -3.70 6.76
CA GLY A 202 25.25 -4.33 5.59
C GLY A 202 24.90 -5.80 5.78
N TYR A 203 25.76 -6.57 6.46
CA TYR A 203 25.50 -7.99 6.72
C TYR A 203 24.29 -8.22 7.63
N LYS A 204 24.07 -7.32 8.59
CA LYS A 204 22.88 -7.38 9.45
C LYS A 204 21.63 -6.94 8.68
N LEU A 205 21.78 -5.91 7.85
CA LEU A 205 20.66 -5.42 7.01
C LEU A 205 20.24 -6.44 5.95
N ALA A 206 21.12 -7.29 5.48
CA ALA A 206 20.84 -8.33 4.49
C ALA A 206 20.79 -9.76 5.07
N ALA A 207 20.45 -9.91 6.34
CA ALA A 207 20.41 -11.20 7.03
C ALA A 207 19.19 -12.08 6.67
N ASN A 208 18.91 -12.26 5.38
CA ASN A 208 17.74 -13.00 4.89
C ASN A 208 17.78 -14.48 5.27
N GLU A 209 18.95 -15.14 5.19
CA GLU A 209 19.11 -16.56 5.53
C GLU A 209 18.84 -16.82 7.03
N TYR A 210 19.15 -15.85 7.89
CA TYR A 210 18.81 -15.94 9.30
C TYR A 210 17.27 -15.97 9.50
N CYS A 211 16.51 -15.19 8.74
CA CYS A 211 15.05 -15.19 8.80
C CYS A 211 14.47 -16.51 8.27
N LYS A 212 15.05 -17.07 7.20
CA LYS A 212 14.63 -18.32 6.55
C LYS A 212 14.56 -19.50 7.51
N GLU A 213 15.44 -19.56 8.53
CA GLU A 213 15.46 -20.64 9.50
C GLU A 213 14.12 -20.85 10.23
N CYS A 214 13.34 -19.78 10.40
CA CYS A 214 12.04 -19.82 11.09
C CYS A 214 10.86 -19.40 10.21
N HIS A 215 11.13 -18.71 9.08
CA HIS A 215 10.15 -18.20 8.13
C HIS A 215 10.40 -18.71 6.71
N PRO A 216 10.47 -20.04 6.49
CA PRO A 216 10.82 -20.61 5.18
C PRO A 216 9.81 -20.26 4.09
N ASP A 217 8.50 -20.30 4.38
CA ASP A 217 7.47 -20.02 3.37
C ASP A 217 7.48 -18.54 2.97
N SER A 218 7.57 -17.64 3.94
CA SER A 218 7.71 -16.18 3.69
C SER A 218 8.99 -15.88 2.92
N PHE A 219 10.10 -16.56 3.22
CA PHE A 219 11.37 -16.42 2.50
C PHE A 219 11.24 -16.89 1.04
N HIS A 220 10.67 -18.07 0.79
CA HIS A 220 10.50 -18.61 -0.57
C HIS A 220 9.59 -17.76 -1.45
N GLN A 221 8.61 -17.08 -0.87
CA GLN A 221 7.79 -16.11 -1.59
C GLN A 221 8.58 -14.83 -1.90
N TRP A 222 9.30 -14.29 -0.91
CA TRP A 222 10.13 -13.09 -1.06
C TRP A 222 11.27 -13.28 -2.07
N GLU A 223 11.99 -14.40 -2.04
CA GLU A 223 13.14 -14.63 -2.93
C GLU A 223 12.76 -14.63 -4.43
N ARG A 224 11.46 -14.79 -4.75
CA ARG A 224 10.90 -14.74 -6.10
C ARG A 224 10.27 -13.39 -6.43
N SER A 225 10.12 -12.51 -5.44
CA SER A 225 9.38 -11.25 -5.57
C SER A 225 10.16 -10.17 -6.33
N ALA A 226 9.44 -9.19 -6.87
CA ALA A 226 10.04 -7.98 -7.43
C ALA A 226 10.84 -7.18 -6.40
N HIS A 227 10.51 -7.27 -5.11
CA HIS A 227 11.26 -6.62 -4.03
C HIS A 227 12.66 -7.20 -3.87
N ARG A 228 12.83 -8.52 -3.96
CA ARG A 228 14.15 -9.16 -3.97
C ARG A 228 15.03 -8.69 -5.13
N PHE A 229 14.40 -8.37 -6.26
CA PHE A 229 15.06 -7.91 -7.49
C PHE A 229 14.77 -6.42 -7.74
N SER A 230 14.88 -5.58 -6.71
CA SER A 230 14.65 -4.14 -6.85
C SER A 230 15.92 -3.33 -7.10
N SER A 231 17.10 -3.87 -6.79
CA SER A 231 18.41 -3.22 -6.89
C SER A 231 19.10 -3.54 -8.22
N PHE A 232 20.43 -3.47 -8.27
CA PHE A 232 21.25 -3.70 -9.46
C PHE A 232 21.27 -5.15 -9.98
N ASN A 233 20.65 -6.06 -9.27
CA ASN A 233 20.26 -7.39 -9.73
C ASN A 233 19.03 -7.38 -10.67
N ASN A 234 18.48 -6.19 -10.94
CA ASN A 234 17.42 -5.93 -11.92
C ASN A 234 18.05 -5.16 -13.09
N PRO A 235 18.17 -5.75 -14.29
CA PRO A 235 18.85 -5.10 -15.40
C PRO A 235 18.15 -3.82 -15.88
N PHE A 236 16.83 -3.73 -15.75
CA PHE A 236 16.06 -2.54 -16.09
C PHE A 236 16.36 -1.38 -15.14
N TYR A 237 16.38 -1.65 -13.85
CA TYR A 237 16.75 -0.66 -12.83
C TYR A 237 18.21 -0.24 -13.00
N ARG A 238 19.12 -1.21 -13.16
CA ARG A 238 20.55 -0.98 -13.33
C ARG A 238 20.82 -0.01 -14.48
N LYS A 239 20.24 -0.24 -15.66
CA LYS A 239 20.47 0.61 -16.85
C LYS A 239 19.96 2.03 -16.68
N SER A 240 18.81 2.22 -16.05
CA SER A 240 18.30 3.56 -15.76
C SER A 240 19.16 4.32 -14.73
N VAL A 241 19.67 3.63 -13.71
CA VAL A 241 20.55 4.25 -12.70
C VAL A 241 21.95 4.49 -13.23
N GLU A 242 22.49 3.60 -14.08
CA GLU A 242 23.75 3.85 -14.81
C GLU A 242 23.64 5.11 -15.66
N LEU A 243 22.58 5.24 -16.48
CA LEU A 243 22.32 6.43 -17.29
C LEU A 243 22.24 7.69 -16.43
N MET A 244 21.46 7.66 -15.38
CA MET A 244 21.32 8.78 -14.45
C MET A 244 22.66 9.15 -13.78
N ALA A 245 23.47 8.16 -13.39
CA ALA A 245 24.76 8.38 -12.77
C ALA A 245 25.77 9.04 -13.73
N ASP A 246 25.69 8.68 -15.02
CA ASP A 246 26.53 9.26 -16.08
C ASP A 246 26.12 10.70 -16.40
N GLU A 247 24.83 11.03 -16.37
CA GLU A 247 24.30 12.36 -16.73
C GLU A 247 24.37 13.36 -15.58
N VAL A 248 23.91 12.98 -14.37
CA VAL A 248 23.78 13.91 -13.24
C VAL A 248 24.62 13.56 -12.02
N GLY A 249 25.41 12.50 -12.11
CA GLY A 249 26.31 12.05 -11.06
C GLY A 249 25.68 11.05 -10.08
N ARG A 250 26.54 10.18 -9.55
CA ARG A 250 26.13 9.06 -8.68
C ARG A 250 25.49 9.51 -7.37
N GLU A 251 25.89 10.64 -6.81
CA GLU A 251 25.32 11.14 -5.55
C GLU A 251 23.81 11.35 -5.65
N ARG A 252 23.32 11.79 -6.81
CA ARG A 252 21.88 11.99 -7.03
C ARG A 252 21.11 10.69 -7.10
N THR A 253 21.76 9.57 -7.46
CA THR A 253 21.10 8.24 -7.51
C THR A 253 20.73 7.70 -6.13
N LYS A 254 21.23 8.29 -5.02
CA LYS A 254 20.74 8.01 -3.66
C LYS A 254 19.23 8.19 -3.54
N TRP A 255 18.64 9.09 -4.36
CA TRP A 255 17.19 9.24 -4.43
C TRP A 255 16.46 7.94 -4.76
N CYS A 256 17.00 7.13 -5.67
CA CYS A 256 16.47 5.80 -6.00
C CYS A 256 16.68 4.81 -4.86
N SER A 257 17.85 4.90 -4.19
CA SER A 257 18.37 3.87 -3.31
C SER A 257 17.58 3.68 -2.03
N GLY A 258 16.87 4.72 -1.54
CA GLY A 258 16.01 4.62 -0.36
C GLY A 258 14.85 3.61 -0.53
N CYS A 259 14.42 3.38 -1.78
CA CYS A 259 13.31 2.49 -2.10
C CYS A 259 13.76 1.20 -2.81
N HIS A 260 14.92 1.20 -3.48
CA HIS A 260 15.33 0.09 -4.33
C HIS A 260 16.51 -0.72 -3.78
N ASP A 261 17.49 -0.06 -3.18
CA ASP A 261 18.73 -0.66 -2.71
C ASP A 261 19.20 -0.09 -1.35
N PRO A 262 18.38 -0.25 -0.30
CA PRO A 262 18.70 0.26 1.03
C PRO A 262 20.03 -0.26 1.60
N VAL A 263 20.46 -1.47 1.21
CA VAL A 263 21.75 -2.00 1.67
C VAL A 263 22.89 -1.14 1.15
N VAL A 264 22.86 -0.74 -0.12
CA VAL A 264 23.86 0.14 -0.73
C VAL A 264 23.83 1.53 -0.09
N LEU A 265 22.62 2.09 0.10
CA LEU A 265 22.45 3.42 0.66
C LEU A 265 22.98 3.50 2.10
N PHE A 266 22.49 2.62 2.97
CA PHE A 266 22.77 2.70 4.41
C PHE A 266 24.16 2.19 4.81
N THR A 267 24.86 1.47 3.92
CA THR A 267 26.29 1.17 4.09
C THR A 267 27.20 2.28 3.54
N GLY A 268 26.64 3.35 2.98
CA GLY A 268 27.39 4.49 2.47
C GLY A 268 28.11 4.25 1.15
N GLN A 269 27.78 3.19 0.42
CA GLN A 269 28.45 2.82 -0.85
C GLN A 269 28.23 3.86 -1.97
N MET A 270 27.17 4.68 -1.87
CA MET A 270 26.87 5.76 -2.82
C MET A 270 27.55 7.10 -2.45
N GLY A 271 28.29 7.17 -1.33
CA GLY A 271 28.94 8.40 -0.91
C GLY A 271 30.17 8.75 -1.74
N ALA A 272 30.51 10.04 -1.81
CA ALA A 272 31.68 10.54 -2.55
C ALA A 272 32.99 9.85 -2.14
N ALA A 273 33.18 9.56 -0.85
CA ALA A 273 34.36 8.89 -0.33
C ALA A 273 34.50 7.42 -0.79
N THR A 274 33.40 6.76 -1.14
CA THR A 274 33.36 5.36 -1.56
C THR A 274 33.18 5.20 -3.07
N GLN A 275 32.93 6.30 -3.78
CA GLN A 275 32.56 6.31 -5.19
C GLN A 275 33.54 5.56 -6.10
N ALA A 276 34.84 5.67 -5.85
CA ALA A 276 35.88 5.00 -6.63
C ALA A 276 35.93 3.47 -6.42
N LYS A 277 35.31 2.96 -5.36
CA LYS A 277 35.31 1.53 -4.99
C LYS A 277 33.96 0.85 -5.23
N PHE A 278 32.91 1.60 -5.58
CA PHE A 278 31.58 1.05 -5.82
C PHE A 278 31.55 0.21 -7.09
N SER A 279 30.95 -0.96 -7.01
CA SER A 279 30.65 -1.82 -8.15
C SER A 279 29.18 -2.17 -8.15
N TYR A 280 28.53 -2.07 -9.30
CA TYR A 280 27.15 -2.54 -9.51
C TYR A 280 27.00 -4.05 -9.33
N ASP A 281 28.10 -4.79 -9.34
CA ASP A 281 28.17 -6.24 -9.11
C ASP A 281 28.63 -6.59 -7.68
N SER A 282 28.79 -5.58 -6.81
CA SER A 282 29.14 -5.81 -5.40
C SER A 282 28.03 -6.59 -4.70
N TRP A 283 28.40 -7.25 -3.60
CA TRP A 283 27.45 -8.03 -2.83
C TRP A 283 26.26 -7.17 -2.35
N GLU A 284 26.52 -5.95 -1.88
CA GLU A 284 25.50 -4.99 -1.42
C GLU A 284 24.56 -4.59 -2.53
N ALA A 285 25.09 -4.37 -3.74
CA ALA A 285 24.34 -3.99 -4.94
C ALA A 285 23.39 -5.09 -5.43
N GLN A 286 23.63 -6.34 -5.02
CA GLN A 286 22.84 -7.50 -5.44
C GLN A 286 21.76 -7.91 -4.41
N GLN A 287 21.53 -7.13 -3.33
CA GLN A 287 20.61 -7.54 -2.27
C GLN A 287 19.14 -7.20 -2.52
N GLY A 288 18.82 -6.09 -3.19
CA GLY A 288 17.45 -5.58 -3.32
C GLY A 288 16.85 -5.17 -1.97
N LEU A 289 15.53 -5.20 -1.88
CA LEU A 289 14.82 -5.05 -0.60
C LEU A 289 14.88 -6.36 0.17
N THR A 290 15.62 -6.35 1.26
CA THR A 290 15.80 -7.51 2.15
C THR A 290 14.68 -7.60 3.19
N CYS A 291 14.58 -8.71 3.90
CA CYS A 291 13.68 -8.82 5.05
C CYS A 291 13.88 -7.66 6.02
N MET A 292 15.15 -7.36 6.32
CA MET A 292 15.52 -6.31 7.28
C MET A 292 15.33 -4.90 6.71
N SER A 293 15.41 -4.69 5.40
CA SER A 293 15.11 -3.38 4.78
C SER A 293 13.71 -2.88 5.11
N CYS A 294 12.75 -3.81 5.24
CA CYS A 294 11.38 -3.49 5.66
C CYS A 294 11.20 -3.59 7.17
N HIS A 295 11.65 -4.71 7.77
CA HIS A 295 11.36 -5.03 9.18
C HIS A 295 12.27 -4.30 10.19
N SER A 296 13.35 -3.65 9.73
CA SER A 296 14.17 -2.74 10.55
C SER A 296 13.72 -1.28 10.50
N ILE A 297 12.73 -0.94 9.69
CA ILE A 297 12.14 0.41 9.73
C ILE A 297 11.60 0.68 11.14
N ALA A 298 12.04 1.79 11.74
CA ALA A 298 11.69 2.20 13.08
C ALA A 298 10.46 3.11 13.10
N GLU A 299 10.34 3.97 12.08
CA GLU A 299 9.31 5.01 11.98
C GLU A 299 9.01 5.34 10.52
N ILE A 300 7.76 5.63 10.23
CA ILE A 300 7.35 6.31 9.00
C ILE A 300 7.24 7.79 9.34
N LYS A 301 8.03 8.64 8.67
CA LYS A 301 8.11 10.08 8.98
C LYS A 301 6.82 10.78 8.60
N ASP A 302 6.36 10.53 7.38
CA ASP A 302 5.15 11.09 6.80
C ASP A 302 4.75 10.30 5.53
N VAL A 303 3.72 10.79 4.84
CA VAL A 303 3.18 10.20 3.61
C VAL A 303 3.68 10.89 2.34
N SER A 304 4.76 11.67 2.37
CA SER A 304 5.31 12.36 1.21
C SER A 304 6.00 11.43 0.20
N GLY A 305 6.44 10.25 0.66
CA GLY A 305 7.14 9.28 -0.17
C GLY A 305 8.65 9.52 -0.24
N ASN A 306 9.31 9.17 -1.36
CA ASN A 306 10.77 9.30 -1.58
C ASN A 306 11.62 8.61 -0.50
N GLY A 307 11.12 7.51 0.07
CA GLY A 307 11.78 6.85 1.18
C GLY A 307 11.60 7.58 2.52
N SER A 308 10.45 8.22 2.78
CA SER A 308 10.20 8.97 4.02
C SER A 308 10.03 8.06 5.24
N TYR A 309 11.13 7.41 5.63
CA TYR A 309 11.18 6.53 6.79
C TYR A 309 12.51 6.65 7.55
N VAL A 310 12.48 6.20 8.80
CA VAL A 310 13.67 6.03 9.64
C VAL A 310 13.93 4.54 9.82
N ILE A 311 15.18 4.11 9.54
CA ILE A 311 15.62 2.73 9.74
C ILE A 311 16.63 2.65 10.88
N GLU A 312 16.65 1.54 11.60
CA GLU A 312 17.58 1.28 12.68
C GLU A 312 18.28 -0.07 12.51
N GLU A 313 19.47 -0.23 13.08
CA GLU A 313 20.01 -1.56 13.28
C GLU A 313 19.18 -2.26 14.35
N SER A 314 18.23 -3.08 13.91
CA SER A 314 17.31 -3.75 14.82
C SER A 314 18.06 -4.62 15.82
N LYS A 315 17.69 -4.48 17.09
CA LYS A 315 18.23 -5.32 18.16
C LYS A 315 17.84 -6.78 17.91
N GLN A 316 18.86 -7.61 17.90
CA GLN A 316 18.71 -9.05 17.75
C GLN A 316 18.84 -9.73 19.11
N TYR A 317 18.22 -10.89 19.26
CA TYR A 317 18.46 -11.76 20.41
C TYR A 317 19.93 -12.16 20.46
N PRO A 318 20.48 -12.45 21.65
CA PRO A 318 21.87 -12.88 21.79
C PRO A 318 22.24 -14.01 20.82
N PHE A 319 23.44 -13.94 20.26
CA PHE A 319 24.02 -14.95 19.38
C PHE A 319 23.36 -15.08 17.98
N ALA A 320 22.55 -14.13 17.54
CA ALA A 320 21.87 -14.15 16.24
C ALA A 320 22.80 -14.43 15.05
N PHE A 321 23.98 -13.80 15.05
CA PHE A 321 24.96 -13.91 13.97
C PHE A 321 26.21 -14.73 14.38
N SER A 322 26.09 -15.61 15.38
CA SER A 322 27.20 -16.45 15.79
C SER A 322 27.57 -17.46 14.69
N LYS A 323 28.86 -17.65 14.48
CA LYS A 323 29.36 -18.73 13.61
C LYS A 323 29.24 -20.12 14.27
N ASN A 324 29.09 -20.15 15.60
CA ASN A 324 28.93 -21.38 16.37
C ASN A 324 27.48 -21.85 16.36
N GLU A 325 27.27 -23.05 15.87
CA GLU A 325 25.91 -23.63 15.72
C GLU A 325 25.17 -23.83 17.06
N THR A 326 25.90 -24.16 18.14
CA THR A 326 25.30 -24.29 19.46
C THR A 326 24.77 -22.95 19.96
N LEU A 327 25.52 -21.86 19.74
CA LEU A 327 25.05 -20.50 20.08
C LEU A 327 23.89 -20.05 19.22
N ARG A 328 23.87 -20.41 17.93
CA ARG A 328 22.69 -20.16 17.06
C ARG A 328 21.47 -20.97 17.53
N ALA A 329 21.66 -22.22 17.93
CA ALA A 329 20.57 -23.02 18.51
C ALA A 329 20.03 -22.38 19.79
N LEU A 330 20.91 -21.81 20.62
CA LEU A 330 20.51 -21.05 21.81
C LEU A 330 19.74 -19.77 21.45
N ASN A 331 20.17 -19.06 20.44
CA ASN A 331 19.42 -17.91 19.91
C ASN A 331 18.00 -18.30 19.48
N ARG A 332 17.85 -19.37 18.68
CA ARG A 332 16.54 -19.88 18.26
C ARG A 332 15.67 -20.29 19.45
N LEU A 333 16.28 -20.87 20.46
CA LEU A 333 15.59 -21.26 21.70
C LEU A 333 15.04 -20.01 22.43
N LEU A 334 15.85 -18.96 22.60
CA LEU A 334 15.46 -17.71 23.23
C LEU A 334 14.28 -17.05 22.50
N ILE A 335 14.32 -17.00 21.18
CA ILE A 335 13.21 -16.46 20.35
C ILE A 335 11.93 -17.28 20.56
N ARG A 336 12.02 -18.61 20.61
CA ARG A 336 10.85 -19.50 20.84
C ARG A 336 10.26 -19.34 22.24
N MET A 337 11.10 -19.12 23.22
CA MET A 337 10.66 -18.94 24.61
C MET A 337 9.95 -17.59 24.80
N GLU A 338 10.43 -16.53 24.16
CA GLU A 338 9.84 -15.19 24.25
C GLU A 338 9.71 -14.51 22.87
N PRO A 339 8.77 -14.96 22.02
CA PRO A 339 8.60 -14.43 20.68
C PRO A 339 7.99 -13.02 20.66
N SER A 340 7.50 -12.51 21.79
CA SER A 340 6.82 -11.21 21.86
C SER A 340 7.77 -10.05 21.59
N LEU A 341 9.02 -10.16 22.07
CA LEU A 341 10.08 -9.17 21.80
C LEU A 341 10.47 -9.19 20.33
N HIS A 342 10.69 -10.39 19.75
CA HIS A 342 10.96 -10.56 18.34
C HIS A 342 9.86 -9.87 17.49
N ARG A 343 8.60 -10.13 17.81
CA ARG A 343 7.47 -9.53 17.10
C ARG A 343 7.43 -8.00 17.28
N LYS A 344 7.71 -7.46 18.47
CA LYS A 344 7.75 -6.01 18.69
C LYS A 344 8.85 -5.33 17.90
N THR A 345 9.98 -5.99 17.75
CA THR A 345 11.13 -5.46 17.00
C THR A 345 10.83 -5.43 15.50
N PHE A 346 10.36 -6.55 14.92
CA PHE A 346 10.27 -6.74 13.48
C PHE A 346 8.88 -6.54 12.88
N LEU A 347 7.82 -6.49 13.68
CA LEU A 347 6.45 -6.27 13.20
C LEU A 347 5.79 -5.14 14.01
N LYS A 348 6.19 -3.92 13.70
CA LYS A 348 5.63 -2.71 14.29
C LYS A 348 4.21 -2.45 13.75
N PRO A 349 3.34 -1.70 14.44
CA PRO A 349 1.95 -1.48 14.03
C PRO A 349 1.80 -0.92 12.62
N PHE A 350 2.69 -0.02 12.20
CA PHE A 350 2.62 0.62 10.89
C PHE A 350 2.85 -0.35 9.71
N HIS A 351 3.53 -1.51 9.89
CA HIS A 351 3.64 -2.52 8.82
C HIS A 351 2.29 -3.03 8.29
N LYS A 352 1.21 -2.76 9.03
CA LYS A 352 -0.15 -3.14 8.65
C LYS A 352 -0.94 -2.01 8.03
N THR A 353 -0.35 -0.84 7.87
CA THR A 353 -1.02 0.36 7.38
C THR A 353 -0.55 0.71 5.97
N PRO A 354 -1.39 1.37 5.17
CA PRO A 354 -1.01 1.86 3.85
C PRO A 354 0.11 2.90 3.88
N GLU A 355 0.25 3.63 4.98
CA GLU A 355 1.30 4.63 5.22
C GLU A 355 2.69 4.01 5.16
N PHE A 356 2.83 2.73 5.56
CA PHE A 356 4.07 1.98 5.39
C PHE A 356 4.43 1.83 3.91
N CYS A 357 3.46 1.45 3.08
CA CYS A 357 3.67 1.28 1.64
C CYS A 357 3.95 2.62 0.94
N SER A 358 3.31 3.72 1.41
CA SER A 358 3.46 5.06 0.82
C SER A 358 4.90 5.56 0.87
N SER A 359 5.70 5.12 1.85
CA SER A 359 7.10 5.55 1.97
C SER A 359 7.92 5.28 0.70
N CYS A 360 7.61 4.22 -0.06
CA CYS A 360 8.27 3.86 -1.31
C CYS A 360 7.34 3.92 -2.54
N HIS A 361 6.01 3.76 -2.36
CA HIS A 361 5.04 3.75 -3.46
C HIS A 361 4.35 5.10 -3.70
N LYS A 362 4.98 6.18 -3.25
CA LYS A 362 4.70 7.56 -3.60
C LYS A 362 6.04 8.27 -3.82
N VAL A 363 6.18 8.98 -4.94
CA VAL A 363 7.46 9.54 -5.37
C VAL A 363 7.25 10.94 -5.91
N ALA A 364 8.15 11.85 -5.59
CA ALA A 364 8.28 13.16 -6.21
C ALA A 364 9.70 13.35 -6.74
N LEU A 365 9.81 13.90 -7.94
CA LEU A 365 11.05 14.45 -8.46
C LEU A 365 11.30 15.79 -7.78
N ILE A 366 12.50 15.99 -7.29
CA ILE A 366 12.85 17.19 -6.53
C ILE A 366 13.95 17.97 -7.26
N PRO A 367 14.10 19.27 -7.01
CA PRO A 367 15.13 20.08 -7.68
C PRO A 367 16.56 19.53 -7.54
N ALA A 368 16.87 18.89 -6.42
CA ALA A 368 18.17 18.24 -6.22
C ALA A 368 18.41 17.04 -7.15
N LEU A 369 17.34 16.49 -7.78
CA LEU A 369 17.43 15.42 -8.76
C LEU A 369 17.47 15.94 -10.19
N ASN A 370 16.54 16.84 -10.55
CA ASN A 370 16.27 17.26 -11.93
C ASN A 370 16.73 18.68 -12.27
N ASP A 371 17.40 19.38 -11.35
CA ASP A 371 17.84 20.80 -11.51
C ASP A 371 16.72 21.74 -11.97
N TYR A 372 15.47 21.38 -11.75
CA TYR A 372 14.32 22.11 -12.26
C TYR A 372 13.28 22.40 -11.18
N HIS A 373 12.29 21.54 -11.02
CA HIS A 373 11.14 21.79 -10.18
C HIS A 373 10.68 20.53 -9.47
N TRP A 374 9.86 20.68 -8.43
CA TRP A 374 9.18 19.56 -7.82
C TRP A 374 8.07 19.06 -8.74
N ILE A 375 8.11 17.80 -9.11
CA ILE A 375 7.13 17.15 -9.96
C ILE A 375 6.61 15.88 -9.24
N ARG A 376 5.28 15.72 -9.16
CA ARG A 376 4.71 14.48 -8.64
C ARG A 376 4.94 13.35 -9.64
N GLY A 377 5.72 12.34 -9.24
CA GLY A 377 5.92 11.09 -9.95
C GLY A 377 4.83 10.07 -9.65
N GLN A 378 5.21 8.80 -9.55
CA GLN A 378 4.25 7.73 -9.21
C GLN A 378 3.56 8.01 -7.88
N ASN A 379 2.25 7.74 -7.82
CA ASN A 379 1.44 8.01 -6.65
C ASN A 379 0.32 6.98 -6.48
N HIS A 380 0.64 5.85 -5.85
CA HIS A 380 -0.35 4.83 -5.53
C HIS A 380 -1.17 5.22 -4.30
N TYR A 381 -0.55 5.89 -3.33
CA TYR A 381 -1.14 6.13 -2.02
C TYR A 381 -2.30 7.14 -2.08
N ASP A 382 -2.09 8.34 -2.64
CA ASP A 382 -3.13 9.37 -2.63
C ASP A 382 -4.33 8.95 -3.50
N THR A 383 -4.07 8.28 -4.63
CA THR A 383 -5.12 7.78 -5.51
C THR A 383 -5.93 6.65 -4.86
N TRP A 384 -5.27 5.77 -4.10
CA TRP A 384 -5.96 4.80 -3.26
C TRP A 384 -6.74 5.49 -2.14
N TYR A 385 -6.13 6.48 -1.48
CA TYR A 385 -6.74 7.21 -0.38
C TYR A 385 -8.07 7.87 -0.78
N ASP A 386 -8.09 8.50 -1.95
CA ASP A 386 -9.26 9.19 -2.52
C ASP A 386 -10.24 8.26 -3.24
N SER A 387 -9.93 6.97 -3.35
CA SER A 387 -10.82 5.98 -3.96
C SER A 387 -11.85 5.43 -2.96
N GLY A 388 -12.95 4.88 -3.46
CA GLY A 388 -13.89 4.14 -2.63
C GLY A 388 -13.31 2.84 -2.06
N VAL A 389 -12.22 2.33 -2.65
CA VAL A 389 -11.53 1.13 -2.16
C VAL A 389 -10.94 1.35 -0.77
N SER A 390 -10.47 2.56 -0.47
CA SER A 390 -9.99 2.92 0.87
C SER A 390 -11.09 3.05 1.92
N GLY A 391 -12.35 3.28 1.47
CA GLY A 391 -13.47 3.62 2.35
C GLY A 391 -13.36 5.00 3.02
N ARG A 392 -12.39 5.83 2.60
CA ARG A 392 -12.11 7.16 3.19
C ARG A 392 -12.76 8.31 2.44
N ALA A 393 -13.03 8.13 1.14
CA ALA A 393 -13.55 9.17 0.27
C ALA A 393 -15.00 8.90 -0.16
N VAL A 394 -15.81 9.96 -0.14
CA VAL A 394 -17.24 9.89 -0.44
C VAL A 394 -17.57 9.94 -1.93
N ARG A 395 -16.63 10.38 -2.79
CA ARG A 395 -16.91 10.79 -4.18
C ARG A 395 -16.71 9.71 -5.24
N SER A 396 -16.22 8.54 -4.87
CA SER A 396 -15.87 7.48 -5.84
C SER A 396 -17.06 7.03 -6.70
N PHE A 397 -16.79 6.61 -7.93
CA PHE A 397 -17.75 5.89 -8.77
C PHE A 397 -17.87 4.40 -8.44
N TYR A 398 -16.99 3.90 -7.59
CA TYR A 398 -16.96 2.51 -7.17
C TYR A 398 -16.66 2.40 -5.69
N ASP A 399 -17.55 1.78 -4.95
CA ASP A 399 -17.36 1.43 -3.55
C ASP A 399 -17.44 -0.08 -3.42
N PRO A 400 -16.38 -0.77 -3.03
CA PRO A 400 -16.47 -2.18 -2.71
C PRO A 400 -17.32 -2.40 -1.43
N PRO A 401 -17.87 -3.60 -1.23
CA PRO A 401 -18.62 -3.94 0.00
C PRO A 401 -17.78 -3.72 1.28
N GLU A 402 -16.48 -3.92 1.19
CA GLU A 402 -15.52 -3.73 2.28
C GLU A 402 -14.33 -2.91 1.80
N ALA A 403 -13.90 -1.97 2.63
CA ALA A 403 -12.69 -1.20 2.38
C ALA A 403 -11.46 -2.12 2.39
N LYS A 404 -10.50 -1.85 1.50
CA LYS A 404 -9.27 -2.63 1.36
C LYS A 404 -8.04 -1.73 1.44
N ALA A 405 -7.07 -2.16 2.22
CA ALA A 405 -5.73 -1.59 2.25
C ALA A 405 -4.81 -2.26 1.22
N CYS A 406 -3.62 -1.70 1.00
CA CYS A 406 -2.63 -2.22 0.06
C CYS A 406 -2.32 -3.71 0.30
N ARG A 407 -2.15 -4.09 1.58
CA ARG A 407 -1.85 -5.47 1.99
C ARG A 407 -2.96 -6.48 1.67
N ASP A 408 -4.21 -6.05 1.60
CA ASP A 408 -5.34 -6.96 1.40
C ASP A 408 -5.40 -7.50 -0.03
N CYS A 409 -4.74 -6.79 -0.98
CA CYS A 409 -4.54 -7.22 -2.35
C CYS A 409 -3.13 -7.78 -2.61
N HIS A 410 -2.09 -7.10 -2.10
CA HIS A 410 -0.69 -7.41 -2.44
C HIS A 410 0.02 -8.34 -1.45
N LEU A 411 -0.56 -8.59 -0.26
CA LEU A 411 -0.09 -9.58 0.72
C LEU A 411 -1.26 -10.48 1.15
N PRO A 412 -1.91 -11.21 0.21
CA PRO A 412 -3.01 -12.10 0.57
C PRO A 412 -2.55 -13.16 1.58
N GLN A 413 -3.49 -13.74 2.29
CA GLN A 413 -3.17 -14.81 3.24
C GLN A 413 -2.78 -16.09 2.51
N PHE A 414 -1.72 -16.72 2.98
CA PHE A 414 -1.18 -17.99 2.49
C PHE A 414 -1.11 -19.02 3.63
N ARG A 415 -1.52 -20.26 3.38
CA ARG A 415 -1.42 -21.35 4.38
C ARG A 415 0.04 -21.66 4.65
N SER A 416 0.42 -21.71 5.93
CA SER A 416 1.79 -21.95 6.35
C SER A 416 1.83 -22.61 7.71
N ALA A 417 2.80 -23.50 7.90
CA ALA A 417 3.13 -24.13 9.17
C ALA A 417 4.36 -23.48 9.87
N GLU A 418 4.95 -22.42 9.28
CA GLU A 418 6.11 -21.78 9.87
C GLU A 418 5.82 -21.19 11.26
N PHE A 419 6.86 -20.92 12.06
CA PHE A 419 6.70 -20.43 13.44
C PHE A 419 5.97 -19.09 13.54
N GLY A 420 6.06 -18.26 12.51
CA GLY A 420 5.40 -16.94 12.45
C GLY A 420 3.91 -16.99 12.10
N ASN A 421 3.36 -18.15 11.75
CA ASN A 421 1.98 -18.28 11.32
C ASN A 421 0.96 -17.81 12.38
N ARG A 422 -0.20 -17.36 11.91
CA ARG A 422 -1.35 -17.00 12.75
C ARG A 422 -2.56 -17.80 12.28
N GLY A 423 -2.99 -18.76 13.10
CA GLY A 423 -4.09 -19.64 12.74
C GLY A 423 -3.82 -20.51 11.50
N GLY A 424 -2.54 -20.83 11.21
CA GLY A 424 -2.13 -21.59 10.03
C GLY A 424 -1.92 -20.74 8.77
N PHE A 425 -1.80 -19.40 8.90
CA PHE A 425 -1.61 -18.50 7.76
C PHE A 425 -0.47 -17.49 8.03
N VAL A 426 0.19 -17.10 6.95
CA VAL A 426 1.09 -15.95 6.85
C VAL A 426 0.65 -15.04 5.71
N HIS A 427 1.14 -13.81 5.67
CA HIS A 427 0.96 -12.94 4.52
C HIS A 427 1.95 -13.33 3.41
N ASP A 428 1.46 -13.32 2.17
CA ASP A 428 2.26 -13.65 0.99
C ASP A 428 3.31 -12.56 0.71
N HIS A 429 4.58 -12.93 0.75
CA HIS A 429 5.71 -12.04 0.47
C HIS A 429 6.17 -12.05 -1.01
N LEU A 430 5.39 -12.66 -1.90
CA LEU A 430 5.60 -12.48 -3.34
C LEU A 430 5.21 -11.08 -3.81
N PHE A 431 4.28 -10.43 -3.12
CA PHE A 431 3.73 -9.13 -3.48
C PHE A 431 3.23 -9.11 -4.93
N PRO A 432 2.25 -9.95 -5.30
CA PRO A 432 1.76 -10.05 -6.67
C PRO A 432 1.33 -8.66 -7.17
N ALA A 433 1.86 -8.26 -8.32
CA ALA A 433 1.63 -6.97 -8.97
C ALA A 433 1.93 -7.09 -10.47
N ALA A 434 1.86 -5.98 -11.21
CA ALA A 434 2.05 -5.96 -12.66
C ALA A 434 3.54 -6.04 -13.05
N ASN A 435 4.28 -7.05 -12.61
CA ASN A 435 5.69 -7.27 -12.98
C ASN A 435 5.93 -8.67 -13.55
N THR A 436 5.59 -8.86 -14.82
CA THR A 436 5.82 -10.12 -15.54
C THR A 436 7.23 -10.23 -16.14
N ALA A 437 7.96 -9.11 -16.28
CA ALA A 437 9.28 -9.10 -16.95
C ALA A 437 10.36 -9.79 -16.11
N LEU A 438 10.51 -9.44 -14.84
CA LEU A 438 11.58 -9.99 -13.99
C LEU A 438 11.49 -11.53 -13.84
N PRO A 439 10.36 -12.13 -13.50
CA PRO A 439 10.27 -13.57 -13.43
C PRO A 439 10.44 -14.23 -14.79
N PHE A 440 10.02 -13.58 -15.90
CA PHE A 440 10.21 -14.10 -17.25
C PHE A 440 11.68 -14.21 -17.62
N ILE A 441 12.47 -13.13 -17.50
CA ILE A 441 13.91 -13.16 -17.81
C ILE A 441 14.70 -14.11 -16.89
N ARG A 442 14.18 -14.39 -15.70
CA ARG A 442 14.72 -15.36 -14.74
C ARG A 442 14.23 -16.77 -14.97
N LYS A 443 13.42 -17.02 -16.01
CA LYS A 443 12.84 -18.32 -16.35
C LYS A 443 11.95 -18.91 -15.25
N ASP A 444 11.33 -18.06 -14.42
CA ASP A 444 10.38 -18.45 -13.37
C ASP A 444 8.95 -18.42 -13.93
N ALA A 445 8.61 -19.44 -14.71
CA ALA A 445 7.31 -19.54 -15.37
C ALA A 445 6.12 -19.62 -14.38
N GLU A 446 6.31 -20.22 -13.21
CA GLU A 446 5.28 -20.29 -12.18
C GLU A 446 4.90 -18.91 -11.65
N THR A 447 5.91 -18.07 -11.36
CA THR A 447 5.65 -16.70 -10.91
C THR A 447 5.03 -15.85 -12.01
N VAL A 448 5.45 -16.01 -13.28
CA VAL A 448 4.77 -15.36 -14.42
C VAL A 448 3.30 -15.71 -14.46
N ALA A 449 2.96 -17.00 -14.46
CA ALA A 449 1.57 -17.47 -14.50
C ALA A 449 0.74 -16.96 -13.31
N ARG A 450 1.33 -16.92 -12.12
CA ARG A 450 0.68 -16.41 -10.92
C ARG A 450 0.38 -14.91 -11.02
N ILE A 451 1.32 -14.13 -11.56
CA ILE A 451 1.12 -12.68 -11.78
C ILE A 451 0.07 -12.45 -12.87
N GLN A 452 0.11 -13.20 -13.98
CA GLN A 452 -0.90 -13.11 -15.03
C GLN A 452 -2.29 -13.39 -14.50
N LYS A 453 -2.47 -14.46 -13.71
CA LYS A 453 -3.74 -14.76 -13.05
C LYS A 453 -4.21 -13.64 -12.13
N PHE A 454 -3.29 -13.03 -11.35
CA PHE A 454 -3.60 -11.88 -10.50
C PHE A 454 -4.09 -10.68 -11.32
N LEU A 455 -3.45 -10.39 -12.46
CA LEU A 455 -3.83 -9.31 -13.36
C LEU A 455 -5.18 -9.56 -14.05
N GLN A 456 -5.53 -10.81 -14.31
CA GLN A 456 -6.80 -11.23 -14.95
C GLN A 456 -7.97 -11.29 -13.97
N ASP A 457 -7.73 -11.24 -12.65
CA ASP A 457 -8.80 -11.32 -11.65
C ASP A 457 -9.53 -9.99 -11.49
N LYS A 458 -10.36 -9.66 -12.48
CA LYS A 458 -11.29 -8.51 -12.49
C LYS A 458 -10.61 -7.14 -12.29
N VAL A 459 -9.36 -7.00 -12.71
CA VAL A 459 -8.64 -5.71 -12.67
C VAL A 459 -9.31 -4.72 -13.64
N LEU A 460 -9.55 -5.19 -14.85
CA LEU A 460 -10.21 -4.44 -15.92
C LEU A 460 -11.34 -5.27 -16.55
N THR A 461 -12.32 -4.59 -17.09
CA THR A 461 -13.31 -5.16 -18.03
C THR A 461 -13.29 -4.35 -19.30
N VAL A 462 -13.58 -5.01 -20.43
CA VAL A 462 -13.78 -4.37 -21.73
C VAL A 462 -15.15 -4.76 -22.26
N ASP A 463 -15.79 -3.83 -22.96
CA ASP A 463 -17.16 -3.97 -23.50
C ASP A 463 -17.23 -3.30 -24.87
N VAL A 464 -17.43 -4.04 -25.92
CA VAL A 464 -17.78 -3.52 -27.25
C VAL A 464 -19.20 -3.01 -27.11
N PHE A 465 -19.33 -1.74 -26.68
CA PHE A 465 -20.55 -1.22 -26.09
C PHE A 465 -21.61 -0.84 -27.11
N ALA A 466 -21.26 0.01 -28.07
CA ALA A 466 -22.27 0.61 -28.97
C ALA A 466 -21.70 1.00 -30.34
N ILE A 467 -22.59 1.13 -31.29
CA ILE A 467 -22.38 1.85 -32.53
C ILE A 467 -23.12 3.19 -32.43
N ARG A 468 -22.41 4.28 -32.69
CA ARG A 468 -22.99 5.62 -32.75
C ARG A 468 -23.45 5.92 -34.17
N ARG A 469 -24.69 6.34 -34.29
CA ARG A 469 -25.33 6.80 -35.55
C ARG A 469 -25.85 8.22 -35.35
N GLY A 470 -25.00 9.21 -35.63
CA GLY A 470 -25.28 10.61 -35.26
C GLY A 470 -25.31 10.77 -33.72
N ASP A 471 -26.41 11.27 -33.20
CA ASP A 471 -26.62 11.41 -31.73
C ASP A 471 -27.12 10.12 -31.05
N ASP A 472 -27.57 9.15 -31.83
CA ASP A 472 -28.11 7.89 -31.31
C ASP A 472 -27.00 6.91 -30.95
N VAL A 473 -27.08 6.32 -29.74
CA VAL A 473 -26.20 5.28 -29.23
C VAL A 473 -26.94 3.93 -29.30
N VAL A 474 -26.56 3.11 -30.28
CA VAL A 474 -27.17 1.79 -30.49
C VAL A 474 -26.34 0.75 -29.74
N VAL A 475 -26.79 0.38 -28.56
CA VAL A 475 -26.06 -0.55 -27.68
C VAL A 475 -26.03 -1.97 -28.26
N LEU A 476 -24.85 -2.53 -28.30
CA LEU A 476 -24.63 -3.89 -28.74
C LEU A 476 -24.95 -4.86 -27.60
N GLY A 477 -26.07 -5.58 -27.77
CA GLY A 477 -26.59 -6.53 -26.78
C GLY A 477 -26.81 -7.93 -27.38
N GLU A 478 -27.78 -8.67 -26.84
CA GLU A 478 -28.16 -10.00 -27.34
C GLU A 478 -28.71 -9.99 -28.78
N LYS A 479 -29.25 -8.85 -29.18
CA LYS A 479 -29.75 -8.62 -30.56
C LYS A 479 -29.02 -7.42 -31.16
N PRO A 480 -27.81 -7.66 -31.71
CA PRO A 480 -27.06 -6.59 -32.33
C PRO A 480 -27.75 -6.05 -33.59
N PRO A 481 -27.62 -4.77 -33.94
CA PRO A 481 -28.19 -4.19 -35.15
C PRO A 481 -27.55 -4.81 -36.39
N GLU A 482 -28.34 -4.85 -37.49
CA GLU A 482 -27.78 -5.16 -38.80
C GLU A 482 -26.93 -4.00 -39.29
N VAL A 483 -25.82 -4.31 -39.95
CA VAL A 483 -24.93 -3.35 -40.63
C VAL A 483 -24.92 -3.59 -42.11
N ALA A 484 -24.78 -2.52 -42.91
CA ALA A 484 -24.77 -2.64 -44.36
C ALA A 484 -23.33 -2.84 -44.89
N PRO A 485 -23.14 -3.58 -46.02
CA PRO A 485 -21.87 -3.55 -46.73
C PRO A 485 -21.50 -2.13 -47.12
N GLY A 486 -20.22 -1.72 -46.88
CA GLY A 486 -19.71 -0.38 -47.11
C GLY A 486 -20.11 0.68 -46.08
N GLU A 487 -20.93 0.35 -45.06
CA GLU A 487 -21.28 1.26 -43.97
C GLU A 487 -20.05 1.65 -43.17
N VAL A 488 -19.97 2.93 -42.79
CA VAL A 488 -18.99 3.42 -41.83
C VAL A 488 -19.56 3.30 -40.42
N LEU A 489 -18.85 2.59 -39.55
CA LEU A 489 -19.24 2.37 -38.17
C LEU A 489 -18.40 3.24 -37.26
N ASP A 490 -19.03 4.07 -36.45
CA ASP A 490 -18.46 4.72 -35.29
C ASP A 490 -18.70 3.82 -34.07
N LEU A 491 -17.69 3.05 -33.66
CA LEU A 491 -17.80 2.06 -32.60
C LEU A 491 -17.23 2.62 -31.28
N GLU A 492 -17.90 2.32 -30.19
CA GLU A 492 -17.50 2.72 -28.84
C GLU A 492 -17.21 1.50 -27.99
N VAL A 493 -15.97 1.42 -27.50
CA VAL A 493 -15.48 0.37 -26.63
C VAL A 493 -15.24 0.96 -25.24
N VAL A 494 -15.85 0.37 -24.21
CA VAL A 494 -15.74 0.83 -22.83
C VAL A 494 -14.75 -0.04 -22.06
N VAL A 495 -13.72 0.59 -21.50
CA VAL A 495 -12.78 -0.05 -20.55
C VAL A 495 -13.08 0.45 -19.15
N ARG A 496 -13.20 -0.46 -18.18
CA ARG A 496 -13.62 -0.16 -16.83
C ARG A 496 -12.68 -0.79 -15.81
N THR A 497 -12.27 -0.02 -14.78
CA THR A 497 -11.54 -0.55 -13.62
C THR A 497 -12.53 -0.93 -12.51
N ARG A 498 -12.33 -2.13 -11.92
CA ARG A 498 -13.07 -2.59 -10.76
C ARG A 498 -12.11 -3.32 -9.82
N GLY A 499 -12.25 -3.10 -8.51
CA GLY A 499 -11.41 -3.77 -7.53
C GLY A 499 -9.96 -3.29 -7.45
N VAL A 500 -9.60 -2.24 -8.18
CA VAL A 500 -8.27 -1.61 -8.17
C VAL A 500 -8.31 -0.36 -7.30
N GLY A 501 -7.34 -0.20 -6.40
CA GLY A 501 -7.28 0.94 -5.49
C GLY A 501 -6.46 2.13 -6.01
N HIS A 502 -5.77 2.00 -7.13
CA HIS A 502 -4.93 3.04 -7.72
C HIS A 502 -5.04 2.99 -9.25
N PRO A 503 -4.55 3.98 -10.01
CA PRO A 503 -4.60 3.95 -11.46
C PRO A 503 -3.95 2.68 -12.03
N PHE A 504 -4.49 2.20 -13.13
CA PHE A 504 -3.90 1.14 -13.94
C PHE A 504 -3.39 1.75 -15.28
N THR A 505 -2.15 1.59 -15.64
CA THR A 505 -1.03 1.04 -14.86
C THR A 505 -0.38 2.13 -14.02
N ASN A 506 0.10 1.81 -12.85
CA ASN A 506 0.84 2.76 -12.02
C ASN A 506 2.29 2.27 -11.81
N GLY A 507 3.09 3.02 -11.08
CA GLY A 507 4.51 2.78 -10.91
C GLY A 507 5.29 3.39 -12.08
N THR A 508 5.78 2.54 -12.97
CA THR A 508 6.54 2.96 -14.17
C THR A 508 5.61 3.19 -15.37
N ALA A 509 4.59 4.03 -15.20
CA ALA A 509 3.53 4.25 -16.20
C ALA A 509 4.04 4.78 -17.55
N ASP A 510 5.17 5.43 -17.55
CA ASP A 510 5.90 5.93 -18.72
C ASP A 510 6.58 4.82 -19.55
N SER A 511 6.81 3.67 -18.96
CA SER A 511 7.51 2.54 -19.61
C SER A 511 6.72 1.23 -19.65
N ASN A 512 5.57 1.17 -18.98
CA ASN A 512 4.64 0.05 -19.13
C ASN A 512 3.86 0.19 -20.44
N GLU A 513 3.55 -0.90 -21.09
CA GLU A 513 2.59 -0.93 -22.20
C GLU A 513 1.28 -1.56 -21.75
N THR A 514 0.23 -0.76 -21.75
CA THR A 514 -1.15 -1.22 -21.62
C THR A 514 -1.94 -0.55 -22.74
N TRP A 515 -2.67 -1.35 -23.49
CA TRP A 515 -3.38 -0.84 -24.67
C TRP A 515 -4.69 -1.56 -24.91
N VAL A 516 -5.56 -0.93 -25.65
CA VAL A 516 -6.78 -1.51 -26.17
C VAL A 516 -6.55 -1.95 -27.61
N SER A 517 -6.87 -3.20 -27.92
CA SER A 517 -6.92 -3.68 -29.30
C SER A 517 -8.36 -3.81 -29.77
N LEU A 518 -8.55 -3.61 -31.07
CA LEU A 518 -9.80 -3.93 -31.75
C LEU A 518 -9.48 -4.60 -33.08
N GLN A 519 -10.11 -5.75 -33.32
CA GLN A 519 -10.04 -6.47 -34.60
C GLN A 519 -11.42 -6.66 -35.17
N GLY A 520 -11.57 -6.41 -36.46
CA GLY A 520 -12.79 -6.66 -37.22
C GLY A 520 -12.54 -7.72 -38.29
N GLU A 521 -13.32 -8.79 -38.30
CA GLU A 521 -13.23 -9.87 -39.29
C GLU A 521 -14.52 -10.05 -40.05
N SER A 522 -14.43 -10.35 -41.35
CA SER A 522 -15.55 -10.76 -42.22
C SER A 522 -15.18 -12.08 -42.90
N ALA A 523 -16.01 -13.11 -42.68
CA ALA A 523 -15.76 -14.47 -43.21
C ALA A 523 -14.34 -15.01 -42.86
N GLY A 524 -13.83 -14.71 -41.66
CA GLY A 524 -12.49 -15.13 -41.20
C GLY A 524 -11.32 -14.34 -41.82
N ARG A 525 -11.60 -13.20 -42.48
CA ARG A 525 -10.56 -12.29 -43.00
C ARG A 525 -10.60 -10.98 -42.23
N PRO A 526 -9.46 -10.54 -41.70
CA PRO A 526 -9.39 -9.24 -41.04
C PRO A 526 -9.64 -8.11 -42.04
N PHE A 527 -10.42 -7.11 -41.65
CA PHE A 527 -10.68 -5.89 -42.44
C PHE A 527 -10.40 -4.63 -41.64
N PHE A 528 -10.21 -4.74 -40.33
CA PHE A 528 -9.81 -3.66 -39.46
C PHE A 528 -8.94 -4.20 -38.32
N GLU A 529 -7.83 -3.53 -38.08
CA GLU A 529 -6.93 -3.87 -36.96
C GLU A 529 -6.39 -2.59 -36.30
N SER A 530 -6.47 -2.54 -34.99
CA SER A 530 -5.86 -1.51 -34.14
C SER A 530 -5.28 -2.13 -32.89
N GLY A 531 -4.11 -1.67 -32.44
CA GLY A 531 -3.47 -2.20 -31.25
C GLY A 531 -2.82 -3.58 -31.45
N VAL A 532 -2.36 -3.87 -32.66
CA VAL A 532 -1.57 -5.07 -33.00
C VAL A 532 -0.08 -4.86 -32.76
N LEU A 533 0.65 -5.95 -32.59
CA LEU A 533 2.11 -5.92 -32.50
C LEU A 533 2.71 -6.23 -33.87
N ASP A 534 3.72 -5.46 -34.29
CA ASP A 534 4.49 -5.77 -35.50
C ASP A 534 5.43 -6.99 -35.31
N ALA A 535 6.09 -7.42 -36.38
CA ALA A 535 7.03 -8.56 -36.37
C ALA A 535 8.22 -8.36 -35.41
N SER A 536 8.57 -7.13 -35.07
CA SER A 536 9.60 -6.79 -34.06
C SER A 536 9.07 -6.79 -32.63
N GLY A 537 7.78 -6.95 -32.45
CA GLY A 537 7.08 -6.88 -31.19
C GLY A 537 6.82 -5.44 -30.70
N ARG A 538 6.88 -4.44 -31.56
CA ARG A 538 6.46 -3.07 -31.26
C ARG A 538 4.96 -2.95 -31.42
N LEU A 539 4.36 -2.17 -30.51
CA LEU A 539 2.93 -1.88 -30.55
C LEU A 539 2.65 -0.87 -31.67
N ASP A 540 1.53 -1.07 -32.36
CA ASP A 540 0.93 -0.11 -33.25
C ASP A 540 0.94 1.32 -32.64
N PRO A 541 1.57 2.31 -33.30
CA PRO A 541 1.58 3.68 -32.78
C PRO A 541 0.19 4.28 -32.59
N ALA A 542 -0.79 3.85 -33.40
CA ALA A 542 -2.16 4.33 -33.37
C ALA A 542 -3.04 3.63 -32.29
N ALA A 543 -2.50 2.70 -31.52
CA ALA A 543 -3.23 2.03 -30.46
C ALA A 543 -3.64 2.99 -29.33
N ASP A 544 -4.85 2.84 -28.80
CA ASP A 544 -5.22 3.53 -27.54
C ASP A 544 -4.38 2.96 -26.40
N ARG A 545 -3.49 3.79 -25.84
CA ARG A 545 -2.55 3.40 -24.78
C ARG A 545 -2.98 3.97 -23.43
N LEU A 546 -2.95 3.13 -22.40
CA LEU A 546 -3.20 3.52 -21.02
C LEU A 546 -1.84 3.76 -20.32
N TRP A 547 -1.24 4.90 -20.56
CA TRP A 547 0.11 5.24 -20.09
C TRP A 547 0.23 6.73 -19.69
N ALA A 548 1.40 7.14 -19.22
CA ALA A 548 1.78 8.53 -19.04
C ALA A 548 2.87 8.90 -20.05
N TYR A 549 2.62 9.92 -20.87
CA TYR A 549 3.56 10.42 -21.87
C TYR A 549 4.34 11.59 -21.27
N ALA A 550 5.55 11.30 -20.79
CA ALA A 550 6.44 12.30 -20.21
C ALA A 550 7.46 12.79 -21.25
N VAL A 551 7.82 14.07 -21.15
CA VAL A 551 8.78 14.72 -22.05
C VAL A 551 9.81 15.50 -21.24
N ASP A 552 11.00 15.70 -21.86
CA ASP A 552 12.06 16.55 -21.33
C ASP A 552 11.83 18.03 -21.65
N HIS A 553 12.86 18.86 -21.45
CA HIS A 553 12.78 20.28 -21.67
C HIS A 553 12.83 20.70 -23.15
N GLU A 554 13.30 19.81 -24.04
CA GLU A 554 13.21 19.94 -25.49
C GLU A 554 11.88 19.44 -26.08
N GLY A 555 11.07 18.76 -25.28
CA GLY A 555 9.83 18.11 -25.71
C GLY A 555 10.02 16.67 -26.24
N GLU A 556 11.21 16.10 -26.08
CA GLU A 556 11.48 14.73 -26.49
C GLU A 556 10.86 13.71 -25.54
N HIS A 557 10.32 12.64 -26.09
CA HIS A 557 9.66 11.58 -25.32
C HIS A 557 10.61 10.79 -24.44
N MET A 558 10.31 10.68 -23.15
CA MET A 558 11.08 9.92 -22.18
C MET A 558 10.79 8.42 -22.30
N ASN A 559 11.69 7.64 -22.89
CA ASN A 559 11.51 6.22 -23.17
C ASN A 559 12.54 5.29 -22.51
N ARG A 560 13.43 5.83 -21.65
CA ARG A 560 14.52 5.09 -20.99
C ARG A 560 14.45 5.14 -19.45
N ARG A 561 13.33 5.58 -18.89
CA ARG A 561 13.16 5.77 -17.43
C ARG A 561 14.20 6.74 -16.86
N GLN A 562 14.20 7.93 -17.37
CA GLN A 562 15.11 9.03 -17.05
C GLN A 562 14.41 10.06 -16.14
N PRO A 563 14.25 9.77 -14.84
CA PRO A 563 13.51 10.68 -13.95
C PRO A 563 14.19 12.05 -13.80
N GLN A 564 15.50 12.14 -14.00
CA GLN A 564 16.26 13.38 -13.96
C GLN A 564 15.90 14.35 -15.11
N ASP A 565 15.42 13.82 -16.25
CA ASP A 565 15.13 14.61 -17.46
C ASP A 565 13.64 14.97 -17.58
N ILE A 566 12.76 14.35 -16.79
CA ILE A 566 11.32 14.62 -16.87
C ILE A 566 11.05 16.08 -16.52
N HIS A 567 10.51 16.80 -17.50
CA HIS A 567 10.13 18.20 -17.36
C HIS A 567 8.63 18.38 -17.17
N THR A 568 7.83 17.64 -17.96
CA THR A 568 6.38 17.64 -17.83
C THR A 568 5.78 16.34 -18.33
N THR A 569 4.54 16.06 -17.90
CA THR A 569 3.70 15.01 -18.48
C THR A 569 2.73 15.65 -19.46
N LEU A 570 2.91 15.35 -20.75
CA LEU A 570 2.08 15.90 -21.82
C LEU A 570 0.61 15.47 -21.70
N TYR A 571 0.39 14.17 -21.43
CA TYR A 571 -0.92 13.59 -21.12
C TYR A 571 -0.75 12.29 -20.34
N SER A 572 -1.82 11.89 -19.65
CA SER A 572 -1.91 10.60 -18.97
C SER A 572 -3.29 10.00 -19.22
N ASN A 573 -3.29 8.83 -19.85
CA ASN A 573 -4.50 8.05 -20.16
C ASN A 573 -4.69 6.88 -19.19
N GLN A 574 -3.99 6.88 -18.03
CA GLN A 574 -4.17 5.87 -17.00
C GLN A 574 -5.61 5.84 -16.48
N ILE A 575 -6.16 4.66 -16.26
CA ILE A 575 -7.52 4.53 -15.74
C ILE A 575 -7.48 4.43 -14.21
N GLY A 576 -8.10 5.37 -13.53
CA GLY A 576 -8.15 5.43 -12.06
C GLY A 576 -9.07 4.39 -11.42
N PRO A 577 -9.03 4.30 -10.09
CA PRO A 577 -9.88 3.37 -9.34
C PRO A 577 -11.36 3.72 -9.54
N GLY A 578 -12.11 2.74 -10.01
CA GLY A 578 -13.51 2.92 -10.31
C GLY A 578 -13.82 3.87 -11.48
N ALA A 579 -12.83 4.17 -12.32
CA ALA A 579 -12.99 4.96 -13.53
C ALA A 579 -13.32 4.10 -14.76
N ALA A 580 -13.78 4.74 -15.82
CA ALA A 580 -13.94 4.14 -17.13
C ALA A 580 -13.35 5.05 -18.21
N ARG A 581 -13.05 4.47 -19.36
CA ARG A 581 -12.65 5.16 -20.58
C ARG A 581 -13.48 4.63 -21.74
N VAL A 582 -13.95 5.51 -22.61
CA VAL A 582 -14.57 5.17 -23.87
C VAL A 582 -13.54 5.36 -24.98
N VAL A 583 -13.22 4.28 -25.68
CA VAL A 583 -12.35 4.32 -26.85
C VAL A 583 -13.21 4.34 -28.10
N HIS A 584 -12.94 5.27 -29.00
CA HIS A 584 -13.74 5.51 -30.20
C HIS A 584 -12.98 5.00 -31.43
N TYR A 585 -13.64 4.14 -32.19
CA TYR A 585 -13.09 3.58 -33.42
C TYR A 585 -13.98 3.93 -34.60
N ARG A 586 -13.38 4.19 -35.74
CA ARG A 586 -14.10 4.35 -37.01
C ARG A 586 -13.56 3.34 -38.00
N MET A 587 -14.46 2.53 -38.54
CA MET A 587 -14.14 1.50 -39.51
C MET A 587 -15.17 1.41 -40.62
N ARG A 588 -14.79 0.94 -41.78
CA ARG A 588 -15.66 0.67 -42.89
C ARG A 588 -15.93 -0.81 -43.06
N VAL A 589 -17.19 -1.23 -43.05
CA VAL A 589 -17.59 -2.60 -43.37
C VAL A 589 -17.20 -2.88 -44.82
N PRO A 590 -16.50 -4.02 -45.13
CA PRO A 590 -16.14 -4.34 -46.49
C PRO A 590 -17.37 -4.32 -47.45
N PRO A 591 -17.27 -3.72 -48.63
CA PRO A 591 -18.38 -3.66 -49.58
C PRO A 591 -18.86 -5.04 -50.05
N ASP A 592 -18.02 -6.04 -49.99
CA ASP A 592 -18.27 -7.43 -50.36
C ASP A 592 -18.59 -8.32 -49.14
N ALA A 593 -18.70 -7.74 -47.94
CA ALA A 593 -18.99 -8.49 -46.72
C ALA A 593 -20.33 -9.23 -46.82
N ARG A 594 -20.36 -10.46 -46.35
CA ARG A 594 -21.53 -11.35 -46.35
C ARG A 594 -21.65 -12.10 -45.03
N GLY A 595 -22.88 -12.35 -44.62
CA GLY A 595 -23.20 -13.13 -43.40
C GLY A 595 -23.12 -12.32 -42.14
N ALA A 596 -22.00 -12.20 -41.53
CA ALA A 596 -21.78 -11.42 -40.32
C ALA A 596 -20.34 -10.91 -40.27
N ILE A 597 -20.10 -9.84 -39.53
CA ILE A 597 -18.79 -9.41 -39.09
C ILE A 597 -18.61 -9.70 -37.62
N GLU A 598 -17.41 -10.07 -37.24
CA GLU A 598 -17.00 -10.27 -35.84
C GLU A 598 -16.09 -9.12 -35.42
N LEU A 599 -16.40 -8.51 -34.27
CA LEU A 599 -15.64 -7.44 -33.67
C LEU A 599 -15.11 -7.94 -32.31
N SER A 600 -13.79 -8.03 -32.18
CA SER A 600 -13.11 -8.51 -30.97
C SER A 600 -12.26 -7.39 -30.38
N ALA A 601 -12.59 -6.95 -29.15
CA ALA A 601 -11.80 -5.99 -28.40
C ALA A 601 -11.05 -6.68 -27.26
N GLY A 602 -9.81 -6.23 -27.01
CA GLY A 602 -9.00 -6.72 -25.91
C GLY A 602 -8.27 -5.61 -25.18
N VAL A 603 -8.04 -5.79 -23.88
CA VAL A 603 -7.11 -4.97 -23.11
C VAL A 603 -5.89 -5.81 -22.77
N HIS A 604 -4.74 -5.33 -23.16
CA HIS A 604 -3.47 -6.05 -23.05
C HIS A 604 -2.49 -5.32 -22.17
N TYR A 605 -1.62 -6.06 -21.53
CA TYR A 605 -0.53 -5.55 -20.69
C TYR A 605 0.77 -6.25 -21.02
N ARG A 606 1.83 -5.45 -21.17
CA ARG A 606 3.22 -5.89 -21.22
C ARG A 606 4.05 -5.02 -20.28
N LYS A 607 4.83 -5.67 -19.42
CA LYS A 607 5.77 -4.95 -18.57
C LYS A 607 6.92 -4.48 -19.43
N PHE A 608 7.04 -3.18 -19.60
CA PHE A 608 8.01 -2.48 -20.43
C PHE A 608 7.77 -2.52 -21.94
N THR A 609 7.97 -1.35 -22.54
CA THR A 609 7.98 -1.14 -23.99
C THR A 609 9.12 -1.94 -24.65
N ARG A 610 9.00 -2.18 -25.95
CA ARG A 610 10.07 -2.83 -26.71
C ARG A 610 11.36 -2.00 -26.69
N ASP A 611 11.25 -0.69 -26.77
CA ASP A 611 12.41 0.22 -26.81
C ASP A 611 13.15 0.22 -25.46
N TYR A 612 12.44 0.31 -24.33
CA TYR A 612 13.05 0.22 -23.01
C TYR A 612 13.65 -1.17 -22.73
N THR A 613 13.01 -2.22 -23.23
CA THR A 613 13.54 -3.60 -23.13
C THR A 613 14.86 -3.72 -23.91
N SER A 614 14.91 -3.20 -25.13
CA SER A 614 16.12 -3.21 -25.96
C SER A 614 17.25 -2.36 -25.37
N PHE A 615 16.92 -1.21 -24.81
CA PHE A 615 17.88 -0.37 -24.07
C PHE A 615 18.49 -1.12 -22.87
N SER A 616 17.65 -1.83 -22.13
CA SER A 616 18.06 -2.46 -20.86
C SER A 616 18.79 -3.80 -21.05
N LEU A 617 18.40 -4.59 -22.05
CA LEU A 617 18.87 -5.97 -22.26
C LEU A 617 19.66 -6.15 -23.57
N GLY A 618 19.80 -5.11 -24.38
CA GLY A 618 20.41 -5.16 -25.71
C GLY A 618 19.41 -5.46 -26.84
N ALA A 619 19.85 -5.22 -28.08
CA ALA A 619 18.98 -5.35 -29.26
C ALA A 619 18.41 -6.77 -29.47
N ALA A 620 19.15 -7.80 -29.08
CA ALA A 620 18.73 -9.21 -29.18
C ALA A 620 17.83 -9.66 -28.03
N SER A 621 17.30 -8.73 -27.23
CA SER A 621 16.44 -9.03 -26.08
C SER A 621 15.19 -9.81 -26.48
N PRO A 622 14.71 -10.75 -25.61
CA PRO A 622 13.50 -11.50 -25.90
C PRO A 622 12.26 -10.57 -25.86
N SER A 623 11.22 -10.96 -26.61
CA SER A 623 9.90 -10.33 -26.46
C SER A 623 9.34 -10.67 -25.09
N LEU A 624 8.97 -9.65 -24.29
CA LEU A 624 8.36 -9.85 -22.98
C LEU A 624 6.92 -10.36 -23.13
N PRO A 625 6.42 -11.15 -22.17
CA PRO A 625 5.09 -11.73 -22.25
C PRO A 625 4.00 -10.66 -22.23
N VAL A 626 3.07 -10.78 -23.16
CA VAL A 626 1.81 -10.02 -23.19
C VAL A 626 0.76 -10.79 -22.39
N THR A 627 0.04 -10.07 -21.55
CA THR A 627 -1.09 -10.60 -20.77
C THR A 627 -2.38 -9.95 -21.24
N THR A 628 -3.30 -10.73 -21.81
CA THR A 628 -4.66 -10.23 -22.08
C THR A 628 -5.43 -10.16 -20.76
N LEU A 629 -5.78 -8.96 -20.34
CA LEU A 629 -6.45 -8.67 -19.07
C LEU A 629 -7.95 -8.91 -19.14
N ALA A 630 -8.55 -8.51 -20.27
CA ALA A 630 -9.97 -8.69 -20.57
C ALA A 630 -10.18 -8.74 -22.08
N SER A 631 -11.24 -9.38 -22.53
CA SER A 631 -11.66 -9.42 -23.93
C SER A 631 -13.17 -9.46 -24.03
N ASP A 632 -13.71 -8.91 -25.12
CA ASP A 632 -15.13 -8.96 -25.48
C ASP A 632 -15.26 -9.15 -27.00
N THR A 633 -16.23 -9.96 -27.44
CA THR A 633 -16.48 -10.24 -28.85
C THR A 633 -17.95 -10.08 -29.18
N VAL A 634 -18.25 -9.36 -30.23
CA VAL A 634 -19.60 -9.11 -30.74
C VAL A 634 -19.69 -9.48 -32.19
N VAL A 635 -20.78 -10.15 -32.56
CA VAL A 635 -21.07 -10.51 -33.94
C VAL A 635 -22.26 -9.65 -34.46
N LEU A 636 -22.02 -8.92 -35.56
CA LEU A 636 -23.00 -8.06 -36.21
C LEU A 636 -23.49 -8.72 -37.50
N PRO A 637 -24.81 -8.94 -37.69
CA PRO A 637 -25.36 -9.47 -38.91
C PRO A 637 -25.27 -8.44 -40.03
N ILE A 638 -24.99 -8.88 -41.25
CA ILE A 638 -24.94 -8.04 -42.45
C ILE A 638 -26.34 -8.00 -43.11
N LYS A 639 -26.81 -6.79 -43.36
CA LYS A 639 -28.10 -6.52 -43.97
C LYS A 639 -28.22 -7.12 -45.40
N GLY A 640 -29.33 -7.78 -45.68
CA GLY A 640 -29.62 -8.32 -47.01
C GLY A 640 -29.00 -9.67 -47.35
N THR A 641 -28.22 -10.27 -46.45
CA THR A 641 -27.56 -11.56 -46.70
C THR A 641 -28.35 -12.77 -46.20
N GLY A 642 -29.68 -12.69 -46.15
CA GLY A 642 -30.70 -13.74 -45.97
C GLY A 642 -30.35 -15.10 -45.35
N ARG A 643 -29.31 -15.21 -44.55
CA ARG A 643 -28.93 -16.41 -43.82
C ARG A 643 -29.61 -16.35 -42.43
N LYS A 644 -30.69 -17.12 -42.29
CA LYS A 644 -31.04 -17.62 -40.96
C LYS A 644 -29.73 -18.09 -40.33
N ALA A 645 -29.40 -17.58 -39.18
CA ALA A 645 -28.24 -17.99 -38.42
C ALA A 645 -28.07 -19.51 -38.55
N GLY A 646 -27.06 -19.95 -39.32
CA GLY A 646 -26.74 -21.35 -39.46
C GLY A 646 -26.47 -21.93 -38.09
N SER A 647 -26.74 -23.19 -37.89
CA SER A 647 -26.77 -23.99 -36.68
C SER A 647 -25.49 -24.07 -35.86
N GLY A 648 -24.56 -23.16 -36.02
CA GLY A 648 -23.52 -22.78 -35.04
C GLY A 648 -23.80 -21.33 -34.72
N LYS A 649 -24.47 -21.04 -33.60
CA LYS A 649 -24.52 -19.70 -33.01
C LYS A 649 -23.08 -19.21 -32.87
N PRO A 650 -22.69 -18.11 -33.57
CA PRO A 650 -21.50 -17.42 -33.17
C PRO A 650 -21.79 -16.93 -31.75
N GLU A 651 -21.14 -17.54 -30.81
CA GLU A 651 -21.34 -17.27 -29.39
C GLU A 651 -20.70 -15.92 -29.13
N THR A 652 -21.51 -14.88 -28.96
CA THR A 652 -21.03 -13.61 -28.46
C THR A 652 -20.44 -13.85 -27.07
N LYS A 653 -19.12 -13.93 -26.98
CA LYS A 653 -18.42 -14.11 -25.70
C LYS A 653 -18.27 -12.73 -25.06
N ARG A 654 -19.22 -12.39 -24.21
CA ARG A 654 -19.18 -11.13 -23.46
C ARG A 654 -18.14 -11.17 -22.34
N GLY A 655 -17.16 -10.30 -22.43
CA GLY A 655 -16.19 -10.06 -21.36
C GLY A 655 -16.81 -9.31 -20.18
N ASN A 656 -17.92 -8.63 -20.39
CA ASN A 656 -18.69 -7.95 -19.35
C ASN A 656 -20.15 -8.46 -19.33
N PRO A 657 -20.49 -9.47 -18.50
CA PRO A 657 -21.83 -10.02 -18.38
C PRO A 657 -22.78 -9.14 -17.55
N ASP A 658 -22.39 -7.89 -17.27
CA ASP A 658 -23.11 -7.00 -16.38
C ASP A 658 -24.52 -6.66 -16.91
N LYS A 659 -25.39 -6.33 -15.98
CA LYS A 659 -26.74 -5.89 -16.25
C LYS A 659 -26.74 -4.65 -17.17
N PRO A 660 -27.77 -4.47 -18.04
CA PRO A 660 -27.79 -3.34 -18.98
C PRO A 660 -27.52 -1.97 -18.34
N TRP A 661 -28.10 -1.72 -17.15
CA TRP A 661 -27.89 -0.44 -16.47
C TRP A 661 -26.42 -0.22 -16.00
N LEU A 662 -25.69 -1.29 -15.65
CA LEU A 662 -24.26 -1.19 -15.27
C LEU A 662 -23.39 -0.87 -16.48
N ARG A 663 -23.67 -1.46 -17.64
CA ARG A 663 -23.00 -1.13 -18.90
C ARG A 663 -23.18 0.34 -19.27
N TRP A 664 -24.42 0.85 -19.20
CA TRP A 664 -24.70 2.27 -19.39
C TRP A 664 -24.02 3.16 -18.35
N ASN A 665 -23.96 2.73 -17.09
CA ASN A 665 -23.26 3.49 -16.04
C ASN A 665 -21.76 3.56 -16.31
N ASP A 666 -21.13 2.46 -16.73
CA ASP A 666 -19.70 2.43 -17.06
C ASP A 666 -19.39 3.33 -18.27
N TYR A 667 -20.24 3.29 -19.29
CA TYR A 667 -20.16 4.20 -20.44
C TYR A 667 -20.27 5.67 -20.01
N ALA A 668 -21.29 6.00 -19.21
CA ALA A 668 -21.50 7.35 -18.71
C ALA A 668 -20.33 7.87 -17.87
N ILE A 669 -19.72 7.02 -17.05
CA ILE A 669 -18.51 7.36 -16.27
C ILE A 669 -17.35 7.71 -17.22
N GLY A 670 -17.16 6.93 -18.29
CA GLY A 670 -16.13 7.20 -19.29
C GLY A 670 -16.33 8.54 -19.97
N LEU A 671 -17.53 8.79 -20.48
CA LEU A 671 -17.90 10.08 -21.11
C LEU A 671 -17.67 11.26 -20.16
N PHE A 672 -18.13 11.14 -18.92
CA PHE A 672 -17.96 12.17 -17.90
C PHE A 672 -16.49 12.49 -17.63
N LEU A 673 -15.66 11.48 -17.46
CA LEU A 673 -14.23 11.64 -17.19
C LEU A 673 -13.47 12.19 -18.41
N GLN A 674 -13.97 11.94 -19.61
CA GLN A 674 -13.43 12.48 -20.86
C GLN A 674 -14.01 13.86 -21.23
N GLY A 675 -14.95 14.39 -20.44
CA GLY A 675 -15.50 15.75 -20.61
C GLY A 675 -16.75 15.84 -21.46
N ASP A 676 -17.30 14.75 -22.00
CA ASP A 676 -18.63 14.75 -22.61
C ASP A 676 -19.71 14.70 -21.52
N LEU A 677 -19.90 15.85 -20.87
CA LEU A 677 -20.83 15.98 -19.75
C LEU A 677 -22.30 15.78 -20.22
N LYS A 678 -22.65 16.23 -21.40
CA LYS A 678 -24.00 16.07 -21.97
C LYS A 678 -24.30 14.63 -22.34
N GLY A 679 -23.35 13.96 -22.98
CA GLY A 679 -23.45 12.53 -23.26
C GLY A 679 -23.56 11.70 -21.99
N ALA A 680 -22.74 12.01 -20.99
CA ALA A 680 -22.79 11.37 -19.68
C ALA A 680 -24.15 11.57 -18.99
N ALA A 681 -24.70 12.78 -18.98
CA ALA A 681 -26.02 13.06 -18.38
C ALA A 681 -27.14 12.26 -19.09
N ARG A 682 -27.11 12.19 -20.43
CA ARG A 682 -28.05 11.35 -21.20
C ARG A 682 -27.93 9.88 -20.85
N ALA A 683 -26.71 9.38 -20.78
CA ALA A 683 -26.45 7.99 -20.44
C ALA A 683 -26.87 7.66 -18.99
N TRP A 684 -26.69 8.55 -18.02
CA TRP A 684 -27.20 8.36 -16.66
C TRP A 684 -28.72 8.50 -16.55
N THR A 685 -29.37 9.26 -17.42
CA THR A 685 -30.84 9.22 -17.55
C THR A 685 -31.29 7.81 -17.93
N ARG A 686 -30.57 7.19 -18.88
CA ARG A 686 -30.86 5.81 -19.26
C ARG A 686 -30.63 4.81 -18.14
N VAL A 687 -29.57 5.03 -17.31
CA VAL A 687 -29.36 4.23 -16.09
C VAL A 687 -30.55 4.33 -15.13
N ALA A 688 -31.08 5.55 -14.91
CA ALA A 688 -32.20 5.76 -14.01
C ALA A 688 -33.49 5.10 -14.52
N GLU A 689 -33.71 5.05 -15.86
CA GLU A 689 -34.80 4.32 -16.46
C GLU A 689 -34.71 2.80 -16.33
N LEU A 690 -33.49 2.25 -16.54
CA LEU A 690 -33.21 0.81 -16.48
C LEU A 690 -33.18 0.26 -15.07
N ALA A 691 -32.86 1.10 -14.08
CA ALA A 691 -32.73 0.72 -12.69
C ALA A 691 -33.26 1.83 -11.76
N PRO A 692 -34.56 2.05 -11.71
CA PRO A 692 -35.17 3.15 -10.96
C PRO A 692 -35.03 3.00 -9.43
N ASP A 693 -34.67 1.80 -8.96
CA ASP A 693 -34.37 1.47 -7.55
C ASP A 693 -32.92 1.78 -7.15
N LYS A 694 -32.08 2.20 -8.09
CA LYS A 694 -30.69 2.53 -7.85
C LYS A 694 -30.45 4.03 -7.83
N PRO A 695 -29.75 4.56 -6.83
CA PRO A 695 -29.46 5.99 -6.74
C PRO A 695 -28.35 6.45 -7.72
N ASP A 696 -27.64 5.52 -8.36
CA ASP A 696 -26.46 5.80 -9.18
C ASP A 696 -26.80 6.66 -10.39
N GLY A 697 -27.93 6.36 -11.09
CA GLY A 697 -28.38 7.14 -12.23
C GLY A 697 -28.59 8.62 -11.89
N PRO A 698 -29.53 8.96 -10.99
CA PRO A 698 -29.79 10.36 -10.65
C PRO A 698 -28.62 11.04 -9.94
N LEU A 699 -27.87 10.33 -9.04
CA LEU A 699 -26.71 10.91 -8.38
C LEU A 699 -25.63 11.33 -9.38
N ASN A 700 -25.26 10.43 -10.28
CA ASN A 700 -24.17 10.69 -11.22
C ASN A 700 -24.59 11.67 -12.32
N ARG A 701 -25.89 11.69 -12.70
CA ARG A 701 -26.45 12.74 -13.56
C ARG A 701 -26.27 14.12 -12.91
N ALA A 702 -26.59 14.26 -11.62
CA ALA A 702 -26.36 15.49 -10.88
C ALA A 702 -24.88 15.94 -10.93
N ARG A 703 -23.92 15.00 -10.90
CA ARG A 703 -22.50 15.33 -11.04
C ARG A 703 -22.18 16.00 -12.38
N ALA A 704 -22.76 15.51 -13.47
CA ALA A 704 -22.61 16.12 -14.79
C ALA A 704 -23.28 17.49 -14.83
N GLU A 705 -24.48 17.62 -14.28
CA GLU A 705 -25.25 18.86 -14.21
C GLU A 705 -24.53 19.93 -13.39
N ILE A 706 -23.92 19.57 -12.24
CA ILE A 706 -23.04 20.46 -11.45
C ILE A 706 -21.84 20.92 -12.28
N ALA A 707 -21.19 19.98 -12.99
CA ALA A 707 -20.03 20.31 -13.80
C ALA A 707 -20.36 21.25 -14.98
N GLU A 708 -21.58 21.19 -15.49
CA GLU A 708 -22.10 22.12 -16.50
C GLU A 708 -22.63 23.44 -15.92
N GLY A 709 -22.75 23.56 -14.59
CA GLY A 709 -23.33 24.73 -13.91
C GLY A 709 -24.86 24.73 -13.89
N ARG A 710 -25.52 23.65 -14.24
CA ARG A 710 -26.99 23.48 -14.23
C ARG A 710 -27.45 23.07 -12.81
N LEU A 711 -27.35 24.01 -11.87
CA LEU A 711 -27.58 23.74 -10.45
C LEU A 711 -29.03 23.35 -10.12
N ALA A 712 -30.03 23.94 -10.82
CA ALA A 712 -31.45 23.60 -10.62
C ALA A 712 -31.76 22.14 -11.04
N ASP A 713 -31.20 21.70 -12.17
CA ASP A 713 -31.35 20.33 -12.64
C ASP A 713 -30.66 19.37 -11.67
N ALA A 714 -29.42 19.73 -11.20
CA ALA A 714 -28.69 18.96 -10.23
C ALA A 714 -29.45 18.80 -8.90
N THR A 715 -30.11 19.87 -8.42
CA THR A 715 -30.96 19.81 -7.23
C THR A 715 -32.08 18.78 -7.40
N THR A 716 -32.74 18.79 -8.56
CA THR A 716 -33.79 17.82 -8.88
C THR A 716 -33.26 16.38 -8.90
N SER A 717 -32.12 16.17 -9.55
CA SER A 717 -31.46 14.87 -9.64
C SER A 717 -31.01 14.36 -8.27
N LEU A 718 -30.45 15.23 -7.41
CA LEU A 718 -30.05 14.88 -6.05
C LEU A 718 -31.24 14.55 -5.15
N ALA A 719 -32.36 15.27 -5.31
CA ALA A 719 -33.61 14.97 -4.61
C ALA A 719 -34.17 13.59 -4.99
N GLN A 720 -34.03 13.19 -6.28
CA GLN A 720 -34.39 11.84 -6.71
C GLN A 720 -33.46 10.79 -6.06
N ALA A 721 -32.13 11.01 -6.06
CA ALA A 721 -31.18 10.09 -5.43
C ALA A 721 -31.41 9.95 -3.92
N GLU A 722 -31.76 11.05 -3.23
CA GLU A 722 -32.06 11.05 -1.79
C GLU A 722 -33.33 10.26 -1.47
N ARG A 723 -34.37 10.34 -2.32
CA ARG A 723 -35.60 9.52 -2.16
C ARG A 723 -35.32 8.03 -2.27
N ILE A 724 -34.42 7.64 -3.19
CA ILE A 724 -34.06 6.23 -3.40
C ILE A 724 -33.19 5.71 -2.24
N ARG A 725 -32.24 6.53 -1.79
CA ARG A 725 -31.33 6.18 -0.69
C ARG A 725 -31.17 7.32 0.31
N PRO A 726 -32.09 7.43 1.28
CA PRO A 726 -32.05 8.50 2.27
C PRO A 726 -30.76 8.50 3.08
N GLY A 727 -30.22 9.70 3.34
CA GLY A 727 -29.01 9.89 4.15
C GLY A 727 -27.73 9.35 3.55
N TRP A 728 -27.68 9.12 2.22
CA TRP A 728 -26.45 8.68 1.59
C TRP A 728 -25.39 9.80 1.56
N GLY A 729 -24.17 9.52 2.08
CA GLY A 729 -23.12 10.53 2.17
C GLY A 729 -22.75 11.18 0.84
N LYS A 730 -22.82 10.44 -0.28
CA LYS A 730 -22.57 10.99 -1.62
C LYS A 730 -23.59 12.06 -2.00
N THR A 731 -24.87 11.82 -1.75
CA THR A 731 -25.92 12.79 -2.03
C THR A 731 -25.70 14.07 -1.22
N ALA A 732 -25.41 13.95 0.09
CA ALA A 732 -25.12 15.09 0.94
C ALA A 732 -23.89 15.88 0.46
N PHE A 733 -22.83 15.18 0.04
CA PHE A 733 -21.64 15.82 -0.50
C PHE A 733 -21.93 16.67 -1.74
N PHE A 734 -22.62 16.12 -2.76
CA PHE A 734 -22.91 16.87 -3.98
C PHE A 734 -23.97 17.96 -3.74
N ARG A 735 -24.92 17.75 -2.82
CA ARG A 735 -25.85 18.78 -2.39
C ARG A 735 -25.15 19.96 -1.71
N SER A 736 -24.10 19.69 -0.93
CA SER A 736 -23.29 20.74 -0.34
C SER A 736 -22.58 21.62 -1.38
N ILE A 737 -22.15 21.02 -2.50
CA ILE A 737 -21.54 21.77 -3.61
C ILE A 737 -22.57 22.69 -4.24
N VAL A 738 -23.75 22.17 -4.56
CA VAL A 738 -24.85 22.97 -5.12
C VAL A 738 -25.22 24.11 -4.16
N ALA A 739 -25.42 23.81 -2.89
CA ALA A 739 -25.78 24.82 -1.88
C ALA A 739 -24.69 25.92 -1.75
N ARG A 740 -23.41 25.55 -1.75
CA ARG A 740 -22.30 26.53 -1.75
C ARG A 740 -22.34 27.41 -2.99
N ASP A 741 -22.54 26.86 -4.18
CA ASP A 741 -22.48 27.57 -5.44
C ASP A 741 -23.72 28.49 -5.62
N GLU A 742 -24.82 28.17 -4.93
CA GLU A 742 -26.02 29.01 -4.80
C GLU A 742 -25.93 30.03 -3.65
N GLY A 743 -24.83 30.04 -2.87
CA GLY A 743 -24.65 30.94 -1.73
C GLY A 743 -25.36 30.54 -0.44
N ARG A 744 -25.98 29.36 -0.38
CA ARG A 744 -26.65 28.80 0.81
C ARG A 744 -25.61 28.12 1.72
N LEU A 745 -24.78 28.96 2.38
CA LEU A 745 -23.59 28.50 3.09
C LEU A 745 -23.93 27.64 4.29
N ASP A 746 -25.01 27.93 5.03
CA ASP A 746 -25.43 27.13 6.18
C ASP A 746 -25.87 25.73 5.81
N ASP A 747 -26.56 25.58 4.67
CA ASP A 747 -26.93 24.28 4.13
C ASP A 747 -25.71 23.48 3.70
N ALA A 748 -24.75 24.15 3.02
CA ALA A 748 -23.52 23.53 2.59
C ALA A 748 -22.68 23.04 3.78
N GLU A 749 -22.55 23.84 4.81
CA GLU A 749 -21.84 23.49 6.04
C GLU A 749 -22.49 22.28 6.74
N ARG A 750 -23.82 22.33 6.93
CA ARG A 750 -24.57 21.24 7.56
C ARG A 750 -24.32 19.92 6.85
N ASP A 751 -24.43 19.92 5.53
CA ASP A 751 -24.24 18.73 4.71
C ASP A 751 -22.78 18.22 4.75
N LEU A 752 -21.79 19.10 4.67
CA LEU A 752 -20.36 18.73 4.80
C LEU A 752 -20.02 18.16 6.18
N ARG A 753 -20.58 18.75 7.26
CA ARG A 753 -20.38 18.19 8.60
C ARG A 753 -21.03 16.82 8.73
N ALA A 754 -22.19 16.59 8.13
CA ALA A 754 -22.83 15.27 8.07
C ALA A 754 -21.99 14.24 7.27
N VAL A 755 -21.33 14.67 6.19
CA VAL A 755 -20.37 13.85 5.45
C VAL A 755 -19.17 13.51 6.32
N LEU A 756 -18.56 14.51 6.96
CA LEU A 756 -17.35 14.34 7.78
C LEU A 756 -17.59 13.53 9.05
N ALA A 757 -18.81 13.51 9.57
CA ALA A 757 -19.19 12.60 10.65
C ALA A 757 -19.10 11.12 10.25
N LYS A 758 -19.34 10.80 8.95
CA LYS A 758 -19.23 9.44 8.40
C LYS A 758 -17.86 9.15 7.77
N PHE A 759 -17.24 10.18 7.19
CA PHE A 759 -15.97 10.13 6.47
C PHE A 759 -14.96 11.14 7.05
N PRO A 760 -14.53 10.97 8.32
CA PRO A 760 -13.69 11.97 9.01
C PRO A 760 -12.30 12.16 8.38
N LEU A 761 -11.92 11.26 7.48
CA LEU A 761 -10.65 11.29 6.76
C LEU A 761 -10.81 11.74 5.30
N ASP A 762 -11.97 12.21 4.88
CA ASP A 762 -12.15 12.75 3.52
C ASP A 762 -11.54 14.16 3.41
N ARG A 763 -10.33 14.24 2.87
CA ARG A 763 -9.59 15.52 2.73
C ARG A 763 -10.32 16.53 1.84
N VAL A 764 -11.08 16.06 0.85
CA VAL A 764 -11.83 16.96 -0.04
C VAL A 764 -13.08 17.52 0.63
N ALA A 765 -13.74 16.74 1.45
CA ALA A 765 -14.84 17.27 2.28
C ALA A 765 -14.32 18.32 3.27
N TRP A 766 -13.14 18.11 3.88
CA TRP A 766 -12.49 19.13 4.72
C TRP A 766 -12.13 20.40 3.92
N ASN A 767 -11.56 20.26 2.72
CA ASN A 767 -11.26 21.39 1.85
C ASN A 767 -12.54 22.19 1.48
N ASN A 768 -13.64 21.51 1.15
CA ASN A 768 -14.90 22.16 0.85
C ASN A 768 -15.49 22.86 2.07
N LEU A 769 -15.41 22.23 3.26
CA LEU A 769 -15.85 22.86 4.50
C LEU A 769 -15.03 24.14 4.76
N GLY A 770 -13.70 24.08 4.61
CA GLY A 770 -12.83 25.24 4.70
C GLY A 770 -13.24 26.36 3.76
N GLY A 771 -13.62 26.01 2.51
CA GLY A 771 -14.12 26.93 1.50
C GLY A 771 -15.44 27.61 1.90
N VAL A 772 -16.38 26.84 2.42
CA VAL A 772 -17.69 27.35 2.91
C VAL A 772 -17.46 28.31 4.10
N LEU A 773 -16.63 27.93 5.05
CA LEU A 773 -16.29 28.74 6.23
C LEU A 773 -15.56 30.04 5.82
N TRP A 774 -14.66 29.97 4.82
CA TRP A 774 -14.01 31.13 4.24
C TRP A 774 -15.02 32.10 3.62
N LEU A 775 -15.94 31.59 2.80
CA LEU A 775 -16.99 32.41 2.17
C LEU A 775 -17.91 33.05 3.21
N GLY A 776 -18.16 32.38 4.34
CA GLY A 776 -18.91 32.89 5.49
C GLY A 776 -18.12 33.84 6.40
N GLY A 777 -16.86 34.19 6.07
CA GLY A 777 -16.01 35.08 6.89
C GLY A 777 -15.47 34.44 8.18
N ARG A 778 -15.65 33.14 8.40
CA ARG A 778 -15.25 32.37 9.59
C ARG A 778 -13.80 31.87 9.43
N PHE A 779 -12.85 32.82 9.34
CA PHE A 779 -11.47 32.53 8.95
C PHE A 779 -10.73 31.56 9.87
N ARG A 780 -10.92 31.66 11.20
CA ARG A 780 -10.26 30.74 12.15
C ARG A 780 -10.70 29.31 11.95
N GLU A 781 -11.98 29.07 11.76
CA GLU A 781 -12.53 27.75 11.52
C GLU A 781 -12.14 27.22 10.14
N ALA A 782 -12.04 28.10 9.14
CA ALA A 782 -11.50 27.73 7.82
C ALA A 782 -10.04 27.24 7.92
N VAL A 783 -9.20 27.92 8.73
CA VAL A 783 -7.82 27.46 9.01
C VAL A 783 -7.82 26.05 9.64
N GLU A 784 -8.70 25.80 10.60
CA GLU A 784 -8.80 24.46 11.23
C GLU A 784 -9.20 23.38 10.21
N ALA A 785 -10.19 23.66 9.36
CA ALA A 785 -10.67 22.72 8.36
C ALA A 785 -9.57 22.41 7.32
N TYR A 786 -8.88 23.44 6.79
CA TYR A 786 -7.74 23.23 5.88
C TYR A 786 -6.55 22.57 6.59
N GLY A 787 -6.34 22.86 7.88
CA GLY A 787 -5.36 22.15 8.70
C GLY A 787 -5.62 20.65 8.81
N LYS A 788 -6.90 20.25 8.88
CA LYS A 788 -7.28 18.82 8.81
C LYS A 788 -6.93 18.20 7.45
N THR A 789 -7.12 18.94 6.36
CA THR A 789 -6.66 18.49 5.03
C THR A 789 -5.15 18.27 5.00
N LEU A 790 -4.36 19.23 5.48
CA LEU A 790 -2.90 19.13 5.48
C LEU A 790 -2.36 18.07 6.47
N ALA A 791 -3.11 17.76 7.51
CA ALA A 791 -2.77 16.63 8.40
C ALA A 791 -2.94 15.27 7.71
N ILE A 792 -3.80 15.19 6.70
CA ILE A 792 -4.01 13.99 5.87
C ILE A 792 -3.02 13.98 4.72
N ASP A 793 -2.90 15.09 3.99
CA ASP A 793 -2.01 15.27 2.85
C ASP A 793 -1.25 16.60 2.98
N PRO A 794 0.01 16.55 3.45
CA PRO A 794 0.83 17.75 3.61
C PRO A 794 1.16 18.50 2.30
N GLU A 795 0.86 17.87 1.16
CA GLU A 795 1.14 18.41 -0.17
C GLU A 795 -0.11 18.93 -0.89
N ASP A 796 -1.27 18.96 -0.20
CA ASP A 796 -2.54 19.39 -0.81
C ASP A 796 -2.48 20.84 -1.29
N LEU A 797 -2.43 20.97 -2.62
CA LEU A 797 -2.26 22.25 -3.30
C LEU A 797 -3.40 23.23 -3.00
N ASN A 798 -4.63 22.73 -2.92
CA ASN A 798 -5.80 23.56 -2.67
C ASN A 798 -5.80 24.09 -1.23
N ALA A 799 -5.45 23.26 -0.27
CA ALA A 799 -5.35 23.66 1.12
C ALA A 799 -4.27 24.72 1.31
N HIS A 800 -3.09 24.56 0.70
CA HIS A 800 -2.03 25.58 0.76
C HIS A 800 -2.45 26.89 0.11
N TYR A 801 -3.07 26.84 -1.07
CA TYR A 801 -3.58 28.03 -1.74
C TYR A 801 -4.62 28.77 -0.89
N ASN A 802 -5.58 28.04 -0.35
CA ASN A 802 -6.64 28.63 0.45
C ASN A 802 -6.13 29.16 1.79
N LEU A 803 -5.25 28.45 2.48
CA LEU A 803 -4.62 28.93 3.71
C LEU A 803 -3.80 30.22 3.48
N MET A 804 -3.07 30.29 2.37
CA MET A 804 -2.39 31.53 1.97
C MET A 804 -3.39 32.71 1.90
N ARG A 805 -4.56 32.50 1.29
CA ARG A 805 -5.59 33.55 1.16
C ARG A 805 -6.21 33.91 2.51
N VAL A 806 -6.56 32.89 3.31
CA VAL A 806 -7.15 33.09 4.65
C VAL A 806 -6.20 33.85 5.55
N TYR A 807 -4.92 33.48 5.63
CA TYR A 807 -3.94 34.15 6.46
C TYR A 807 -3.66 35.57 5.99
N ARG A 808 -3.67 35.84 4.67
CA ARG A 808 -3.61 37.22 4.13
C ARG A 808 -4.79 38.06 4.62
N ALA A 809 -6.01 37.51 4.58
CA ALA A 809 -7.19 38.19 5.06
C ALA A 809 -7.16 38.44 6.59
N MET A 810 -6.54 37.54 7.34
CA MET A 810 -6.34 37.68 8.79
C MET A 810 -5.16 38.64 9.16
N GLY A 811 -4.36 39.08 8.17
CA GLY A 811 -3.18 39.91 8.42
C GLY A 811 -1.92 39.15 8.85
N ASP A 812 -1.98 37.81 8.94
CA ASP A 812 -0.81 36.97 9.30
C ASP A 812 0.08 36.72 8.06
N ARG A 813 0.96 37.71 7.78
CA ARG A 813 1.88 37.65 6.63
C ARG A 813 2.84 36.47 6.71
N ARG A 814 3.26 36.06 7.93
CA ARG A 814 4.23 34.97 8.10
C ARG A 814 3.61 33.63 7.68
N GLN A 815 2.45 33.31 8.18
CA GLN A 815 1.75 32.07 7.80
C GLN A 815 1.34 32.09 6.32
N ALA A 816 0.89 33.25 5.83
CA ALA A 816 0.56 33.41 4.41
C ALA A 816 1.74 33.07 3.51
N GLU A 817 2.97 33.51 3.85
CA GLU A 817 4.15 33.23 3.04
C GLU A 817 4.59 31.78 3.12
N ILE A 818 4.48 31.11 4.26
CA ILE A 818 4.74 29.66 4.41
C ILE A 818 3.86 28.88 3.42
N HIS A 819 2.55 29.18 3.40
CA HIS A 819 1.62 28.48 2.51
C HIS A 819 1.79 28.91 1.04
N ALA A 820 2.17 30.15 0.77
CA ALA A 820 2.51 30.61 -0.57
C ALA A 820 3.74 29.88 -1.13
N ALA A 821 4.75 29.67 -0.31
CA ALA A 821 5.95 28.91 -0.70
C ALA A 821 5.62 27.43 -1.00
N ALA A 822 4.81 26.79 -0.14
CA ALA A 822 4.34 25.43 -0.39
C ALA A 822 3.48 25.34 -1.66
N TYR A 823 2.57 26.28 -1.88
CA TYR A 823 1.77 26.35 -3.10
C TYR A 823 2.65 26.47 -4.34
N ARG A 824 3.66 27.39 -4.33
CA ARG A 824 4.61 27.52 -5.45
C ARG A 824 5.40 26.23 -5.70
N LYS A 825 5.81 25.56 -4.62
CA LYS A 825 6.54 24.28 -4.70
C LYS A 825 5.73 23.19 -5.40
N TYR A 826 4.45 23.03 -5.05
CA TYR A 826 3.61 21.93 -5.52
C TYR A 826 2.80 22.26 -6.77
N LYS A 827 2.70 23.53 -7.16
CA LYS A 827 2.02 23.96 -8.39
C LYS A 827 2.85 23.53 -9.60
N GLU A 828 2.17 23.06 -10.63
CA GLU A 828 2.78 22.79 -11.93
C GLU A 828 3.41 24.06 -12.52
N ASP A 829 4.61 23.93 -13.06
CA ASP A 829 5.34 25.06 -13.64
C ASP A 829 4.77 25.51 -14.98
N GLU A 830 4.86 26.83 -15.25
CA GLU A 830 4.37 27.44 -16.48
C GLU A 830 5.22 27.06 -17.70
N THR A 831 6.52 26.77 -17.49
CA THR A 831 7.44 26.34 -18.56
C THR A 831 7.02 24.98 -19.09
N GLY A 832 6.72 24.01 -18.23
CA GLY A 832 6.21 22.71 -18.65
C GLY A 832 4.89 22.80 -19.43
N ARG A 833 4.02 23.73 -19.04
CA ARG A 833 2.78 24.02 -19.81
C ARG A 833 3.07 24.60 -21.19
N ALA A 834 4.07 25.47 -21.32
CA ALA A 834 4.47 26.04 -22.59
C ALA A 834 4.99 24.95 -23.55
N ILE A 835 5.87 24.07 -23.08
CA ILE A 835 6.37 22.91 -23.84
C ILE A 835 5.21 22.02 -24.31
N ALA A 836 4.30 21.68 -23.42
CA ALA A 836 3.14 20.88 -23.76
C ALA A 836 2.24 21.56 -24.81
N ALA A 837 2.07 22.89 -24.72
CA ALA A 837 1.29 23.64 -25.69
C ALA A 837 1.97 23.72 -27.05
N ASP A 838 3.29 23.86 -27.07
CA ASP A 838 4.08 23.92 -28.30
C ASP A 838 4.11 22.58 -29.03
N LEU A 839 4.27 21.48 -28.31
CA LEU A 839 4.18 20.13 -28.87
C LEU A 839 2.80 19.88 -29.51
N ARG A 840 1.73 20.20 -28.82
CA ARG A 840 0.36 20.04 -29.36
C ARG A 840 0.11 20.92 -30.59
N ARG A 841 0.74 22.08 -30.67
CA ARG A 841 0.61 22.98 -31.81
C ARG A 841 1.36 22.47 -33.03
N ASN A 842 2.55 21.92 -32.84
CA ASN A 842 3.50 21.62 -33.89
C ASN A 842 3.42 20.18 -34.38
N ASP A 843 2.90 19.24 -33.57
CA ASP A 843 2.69 17.84 -33.91
C ASP A 843 1.20 17.46 -33.86
N PRO A 844 0.54 17.34 -35.03
CA PRO A 844 -0.87 16.94 -35.12
C PRO A 844 -1.19 15.58 -34.49
N TRP A 845 -0.22 14.66 -34.53
CA TRP A 845 -0.39 13.34 -33.92
C TRP A 845 -0.41 13.45 -32.37
N THR A 846 0.58 14.09 -31.81
CA THR A 846 0.64 14.35 -30.37
C THR A 846 -0.54 15.17 -29.87
N ASN A 847 -1.02 16.13 -30.66
CA ASN A 847 -2.24 16.87 -30.34
C ASN A 847 -3.44 15.93 -30.23
N ARG A 848 -3.65 15.08 -31.23
CA ARG A 848 -4.77 14.12 -31.26
C ARG A 848 -4.73 13.18 -30.05
N GLU A 849 -3.60 12.51 -29.81
CA GLU A 849 -3.43 11.56 -28.70
C GLU A 849 -3.60 12.22 -27.33
N SER A 850 -3.31 13.53 -27.22
CA SER A 850 -3.50 14.29 -25.99
C SER A 850 -4.95 14.69 -25.72
N LEU A 851 -5.86 14.55 -26.71
CA LEU A 851 -7.28 14.82 -26.52
C LEU A 851 -7.94 13.68 -25.71
N PRO A 852 -8.77 14.00 -24.73
CA PRO A 852 -9.48 12.97 -23.97
C PRO A 852 -10.39 12.09 -24.82
N ILE A 853 -10.94 12.69 -25.91
CA ILE A 853 -11.76 12.00 -26.90
C ILE A 853 -11.11 12.18 -28.27
N HIS A 854 -10.71 11.08 -28.87
CA HIS A 854 -10.20 11.01 -30.24
C HIS A 854 -10.63 9.68 -30.87
N VAL A 855 -10.56 9.62 -32.21
CA VAL A 855 -11.04 8.45 -32.95
C VAL A 855 -9.87 7.70 -33.52
N HIS A 856 -9.81 6.39 -33.27
CA HIS A 856 -8.85 5.49 -33.90
C HIS A 856 -9.41 5.00 -35.25
N GLU A 857 -8.66 5.25 -36.29
CA GLU A 857 -8.98 4.82 -37.65
C GLU A 857 -7.90 3.86 -38.16
N GLU A 858 -8.19 3.06 -39.14
CA GLU A 858 -7.18 2.27 -39.84
C GLU A 858 -6.10 3.18 -40.42
N ALA A 859 -4.84 2.79 -40.28
CA ALA A 859 -3.69 3.60 -40.69
C ALA A 859 -3.65 3.78 -42.22
N THR A 860 -4.37 4.76 -42.75
CA THR A 860 -4.21 5.27 -44.13
C THR A 860 -4.57 6.75 -44.23
N PRO A 861 -3.99 7.50 -45.14
CA PRO A 861 -3.63 8.90 -45.01
C PRO A 861 -4.85 9.84 -45.03
N PRO A 862 -4.63 11.09 -44.87
CA PRO A 862 -4.71 11.96 -43.73
C PRO A 862 -6.08 12.00 -43.03
N PRO A 863 -6.21 12.48 -41.79
CA PRO A 863 -7.39 12.27 -40.99
C PRO A 863 -8.66 12.88 -41.64
N ALA A 864 -9.67 12.04 -41.86
CA ALA A 864 -10.99 12.55 -42.07
C ALA A 864 -11.39 13.44 -40.90
N ALA A 865 -12.11 14.55 -41.19
CA ALA A 865 -12.54 15.47 -40.15
C ALA A 865 -13.18 14.70 -38.98
N ALA A 866 -12.89 15.10 -37.75
CA ALA A 866 -13.48 14.52 -36.54
C ALA A 866 -15.00 14.47 -36.69
N PRO A 867 -15.69 13.42 -36.18
CA PRO A 867 -17.14 13.36 -36.21
C PRO A 867 -17.78 14.66 -35.71
N SER A 868 -18.88 15.11 -36.32
CA SER A 868 -19.51 16.39 -35.98
C SER A 868 -19.85 16.53 -34.50
N TRP A 869 -20.15 15.41 -33.82
CA TRP A 869 -20.41 15.40 -32.39
C TRP A 869 -19.17 15.67 -31.52
N ILE A 870 -17.95 15.31 -32.00
CA ILE A 870 -16.70 15.66 -31.30
C ILE A 870 -16.42 17.17 -31.41
N ALA A 871 -16.68 17.75 -32.59
CA ALA A 871 -16.53 19.19 -32.81
C ALA A 871 -17.49 20.02 -31.95
N SER A 872 -18.63 19.45 -31.54
CA SER A 872 -19.60 20.10 -30.66
C SER A 872 -19.17 20.18 -29.18
N LEU A 873 -18.10 19.50 -28.77
CA LEU A 873 -17.64 19.45 -27.39
C LEU A 873 -16.89 20.73 -26.93
N GLY A 874 -16.61 21.67 -27.82
CA GLY A 874 -15.98 22.97 -27.50
C GLY A 874 -14.57 22.90 -26.93
N PRO A 875 -13.76 23.97 -27.02
CA PRO A 875 -12.35 23.97 -26.64
C PRO A 875 -12.15 24.18 -25.13
N LYS A 876 -12.81 23.45 -24.28
CA LYS A 876 -12.42 23.43 -22.86
C LYS A 876 -11.31 22.40 -22.71
N GLY A 877 -10.07 22.88 -22.64
CA GLY A 877 -8.91 22.07 -22.32
C GLY A 877 -9.10 21.38 -20.97
N TYR A 878 -9.52 20.15 -21.01
CA TYR A 878 -9.64 19.31 -19.83
C TYR A 878 -8.30 18.63 -19.62
N GLN A 879 -7.64 19.02 -18.57
CA GLN A 879 -6.56 18.20 -18.03
C GLN A 879 -7.19 16.89 -17.56
N THR A 880 -6.72 15.76 -18.09
CA THR A 880 -7.04 14.39 -17.65
C THR A 880 -6.42 14.07 -16.29
N ASP A 881 -6.20 15.10 -15.50
CA ASP A 881 -5.72 14.95 -14.15
C ASP A 881 -6.88 14.48 -13.27
N PHE A 882 -6.70 13.40 -12.53
CA PHE A 882 -7.59 12.98 -11.45
C PHE A 882 -7.91 14.12 -10.46
N GLY A 883 -7.28 15.27 -10.63
CA GLY A 883 -7.60 16.54 -10.01
C GLY A 883 -9.08 16.95 -10.11
N TYR A 884 -9.85 16.41 -11.08
CA TYR A 884 -11.29 16.64 -11.10
C TYR A 884 -12.01 16.03 -9.88
N LEU A 885 -11.53 14.89 -9.41
CA LEU A 885 -12.03 14.30 -8.17
C LEU A 885 -11.56 15.07 -6.92
N THR A 886 -10.53 15.90 -7.03
CA THR A 886 -9.92 16.66 -5.93
C THR A 886 -10.20 18.17 -6.00
N ARG A 887 -10.70 18.71 -7.14
CA ARG A 887 -10.97 20.15 -7.26
C ARG A 887 -12.28 20.54 -6.58
N SER A 888 -12.17 21.37 -5.57
CA SER A 888 -13.25 22.26 -5.18
C SER A 888 -13.35 23.35 -6.25
N HIS A 889 -14.37 23.30 -7.11
CA HIS A 889 -14.64 24.38 -8.06
C HIS A 889 -15.09 25.63 -7.31
N ALA A 890 -14.15 26.53 -7.01
CA ALA A 890 -14.50 27.92 -6.86
C ALA A 890 -14.38 28.57 -8.24
N PRO A 891 -15.39 29.33 -8.72
CA PRO A 891 -15.25 30.05 -9.97
C PRO A 891 -14.12 31.08 -9.81
N ILE A 892 -13.03 30.89 -10.52
CA ILE A 892 -11.97 31.89 -10.62
C ILE A 892 -12.58 33.05 -11.43
N ARG A 893 -13.05 34.10 -10.76
CA ARG A 893 -13.16 35.39 -11.42
C ARG A 893 -11.75 35.78 -11.86
N ARG A 894 -11.51 35.83 -13.16
CA ARG A 894 -10.31 36.39 -13.75
C ARG A 894 -10.34 37.87 -13.48
N GLU A 895 -9.73 38.34 -12.42
CA GLU A 895 -9.21 39.69 -12.38
C GLU A 895 -7.94 39.71 -13.23
N ALA A 896 -7.96 40.52 -14.27
CA ALA A 896 -6.83 40.74 -15.14
C ALA A 896 -5.67 41.31 -14.29
N VAL A 897 -4.63 40.53 -14.12
CA VAL A 897 -3.35 41.03 -13.62
C VAL A 897 -2.58 41.49 -14.84
N GLU A 898 -2.42 42.80 -14.97
CA GLU A 898 -1.52 43.39 -15.97
C GLU A 898 -0.09 42.87 -15.78
N PRO A 899 0.65 42.60 -16.85
CA PRO A 899 2.03 42.15 -16.75
C PRO A 899 2.94 43.29 -16.34
N ALA A 900 3.45 43.24 -15.11
CA ALA A 900 4.57 44.10 -14.71
C ALA A 900 5.83 43.68 -15.48
N GLY A 901 6.26 44.50 -16.42
CA GLY A 901 7.51 44.33 -17.14
C GLY A 901 8.71 44.39 -16.20
N ALA A 902 9.55 43.37 -16.20
CA ALA A 902 10.89 43.39 -15.65
C ALA A 902 11.88 42.86 -16.70
N PRO A 903 13.04 43.53 -16.85
CA PRO A 903 13.97 43.27 -17.95
C PRO A 903 14.79 42.00 -17.72
N LEU A 904 15.00 41.28 -18.81
CA LEU A 904 15.91 40.14 -18.94
C LEU A 904 17.31 40.48 -18.40
N ARG A 905 17.71 39.84 -17.31
CA ARG A 905 19.12 39.82 -16.89
C ARG A 905 19.83 38.61 -17.50
N LYS A 906 20.95 38.96 -18.15
CA LYS A 906 21.92 38.04 -18.81
C LYS A 906 22.42 36.98 -17.82
N LYS A 907 22.63 35.78 -18.37
CA LYS A 907 23.34 34.65 -17.74
C LYS A 907 24.72 35.09 -17.22
N THR A 908 24.99 34.91 -15.95
CA THR A 908 26.33 34.87 -15.39
C THR A 908 26.59 33.44 -14.89
N SER A 909 27.65 32.88 -15.47
CA SER A 909 28.22 31.59 -15.07
C SER A 909 28.70 31.60 -13.62
N TYR A 910 28.30 30.67 -12.83
CA TYR A 910 28.87 30.41 -11.51
C TYR A 910 30.14 29.56 -11.64
N ALA A 911 31.28 30.18 -11.34
CA ALA A 911 32.53 29.51 -11.03
C ALA A 911 32.62 29.23 -9.52
N PRO A 912 33.26 28.14 -9.08
CA PRO A 912 33.34 27.83 -7.66
C PRO A 912 34.34 28.76 -6.96
N ALA A 913 33.89 29.25 -5.81
CA ALA A 913 34.72 30.14 -4.97
C ALA A 913 35.84 29.30 -4.32
N GLY A 914 37.07 29.74 -4.57
CA GLY A 914 38.28 29.23 -3.94
C GLY A 914 38.40 29.68 -2.49
N THR A 915 39.05 28.79 -1.74
CA THR A 915 39.52 28.96 -0.37
C THR A 915 40.33 30.27 -0.17
N ALA A 916 40.01 31.02 0.88
CA ALA A 916 40.88 32.07 1.42
C ALA A 916 41.39 31.68 2.82
N PRO A 917 42.66 32.01 3.14
CA PRO A 917 43.29 31.57 4.38
C PRO A 917 43.06 32.56 5.54
N GLY A 918 43.25 32.04 6.77
CA GLY A 918 42.96 32.69 8.02
C GLY A 918 43.78 33.91 8.37
N SER A 919 43.33 34.61 9.36
CA SER A 919 44.15 35.19 10.44
C SER A 919 43.27 35.76 11.56
N LYS A 920 43.62 35.33 12.75
CA LYS A 920 43.43 35.89 14.10
C LYS A 920 42.07 35.62 14.75
#